data_365ac810a495f7195caa925a7adaf571
#
_entry.id   365ac810a495f7195caa925a7adaf571
#
_cell.length_a   1.000
_cell.length_b   1.000
_cell.length_c   1.000
_cell.angle_alpha   90.00
_cell.angle_beta   90.00
_cell.angle_gamma   90.00
#
_symmetry.space_group_name_H-M   'P 1'
#
loop_
_entity.id
_entity.type
_entity.pdbx_description
1 polymer ?
#
loop_
_entity_poly.entity_id
_entity_poly.type
_entity_poly.pdbx_seq_one_letter_code
_entity_poly.pdbx_strand_id
1 'polypeptide(L)'
;MCVFCVGAHVRAAINTAGAELTCRRAINGRARGGQTDHLSGSMVLLAALLPLVAAAALPASAAASGSLKDVKHVVFFMQENRAFDHYFGTMAGVRGFGDPNVHISKNTNKPMWHQPVDDSLEGPKPPSHVKELYPWYLNHQGGDWKDRTQCMIAGSNDWIANHAAWNHGQYDRWVRNNTPYSIGYYRREDLPLHFKLAESFLVGDAYHESVISSTDPNRITWLTGTINTNTSEVGGHPRKLGGPVIDNTRSPGCSKTDVGAPMTCNPKRWKTVPEYLMEAGITFQFYQDHDNFGCDPLVQFQQYKDAAKKKEELARRGTSYPGLEKFYQDAHEGKLPEVSYVVPPTDLSEHPPYTPRDGAWLQRKVAHAVMHGKAWNNTVYILSYDETGGWADHVMSPHAPRDEPGEWMLDPYNHTFGQAPTGPGFRLPFYIISPWTRNGGVFTEPTSHESQIMFLEEWAKAHGKPFHSKEMNPWRRKHMSNLLNALDFSKYDTSVPDLPHVPTATKDPVTHRYNGATVCQKKFDKHVQPEVPYGKQNLTDALRVEKGFKPMRGNPTEGRYLTFESGKYALSHKGNKVSAGKKSSKRDEHDQLFVLHWLGGNPRDLRFRIATPGKQMGKAGKYITQKLGLSSNAKDAAVFEITFENGGYSVVDTQSHKHLALDNGKVSLKGDCSSFSLYSVTI
;
A
#
# COMPACT_ATOMS: atom_id res chain seq x y z
N MET A 1 21.68 56.42 -5.23
CA MET A 1 21.60 56.68 -6.66
C MET A 1 20.89 55.51 -7.26
N CYS A 2 19.59 55.60 -7.40
CA CYS A 2 18.78 55.88 -8.57
C CYS A 2 19.21 55.05 -9.78
N VAL A 3 18.37 54.26 -10.44
CA VAL A 3 17.14 54.66 -11.12
C VAL A 3 16.27 53.40 -11.40
N PHE A 4 14.97 53.63 -11.29
CA PHE A 4 13.83 52.86 -11.75
C PHE A 4 13.90 52.46 -13.24
N CYS A 5 13.28 51.31 -13.60
CA CYS A 5 12.38 51.28 -14.74
C CYS A 5 11.27 50.23 -14.55
N VAL A 6 10.07 50.73 -14.73
CA VAL A 6 8.75 50.10 -14.70
C VAL A 6 8.50 49.45 -16.07
N GLY A 7 7.78 48.35 -16.11
CA GLY A 7 7.29 47.75 -17.36
C GLY A 7 6.32 46.62 -17.18
N ALA A 8 5.06 46.98 -17.06
CA ALA A 8 3.83 46.46 -17.68
C ALA A 8 3.43 45.00 -17.50
N HIS A 9 2.33 44.86 -16.79
CA HIS A 9 1.42 43.71 -16.76
C HIS A 9 0.85 43.39 -18.16
N VAL A 10 0.91 42.09 -18.52
CA VAL A 10 -0.08 41.49 -19.42
C VAL A 10 -0.69 40.30 -18.67
N ARG A 11 -1.94 40.48 -18.24
CA ARG A 11 -2.82 39.39 -17.81
C ARG A 11 -3.31 38.67 -19.06
N ALA A 12 -2.92 37.42 -19.26
CA ALA A 12 -3.63 36.48 -20.11
C ALA A 12 -4.50 35.63 -19.23
N ALA A 13 -5.80 35.87 -19.23
CA ALA A 13 -6.81 34.95 -18.69
C ALA A 13 -6.92 33.78 -19.66
N ILE A 14 -6.45 32.61 -19.23
CA ILE A 14 -6.77 31.34 -19.91
C ILE A 14 -7.97 30.74 -19.19
N ASN A 15 -9.13 30.90 -19.84
CA ASN A 15 -10.32 30.11 -19.55
C ASN A 15 -10.02 28.65 -19.91
N THR A 16 -9.74 27.81 -18.94
CA THR A 16 -9.83 26.36 -19.08
C THR A 16 -11.26 25.93 -18.77
N ALA A 17 -12.10 25.85 -19.79
CA ALA A 17 -13.32 25.06 -19.75
C ALA A 17 -12.88 23.60 -19.69
N GLY A 18 -13.02 22.97 -18.52
CA GLY A 18 -12.84 21.55 -18.33
C GLY A 18 -13.93 20.79 -19.10
N ALA A 19 -13.56 20.16 -20.18
CA ALA A 19 -14.40 19.15 -20.82
C ALA A 19 -14.27 17.86 -20.01
N GLU A 20 -15.17 17.66 -19.05
CA GLU A 20 -15.43 16.33 -18.46
C GLU A 20 -16.05 15.43 -19.54
N LEU A 21 -15.22 14.65 -20.20
CA LEU A 21 -15.66 13.54 -21.05
C LEU A 21 -15.96 12.33 -20.17
N THR A 22 -17.17 12.28 -19.62
CA THR A 22 -17.69 11.07 -18.99
C THR A 22 -18.02 10.04 -20.07
N CYS A 23 -17.32 8.92 -20.06
CA CYS A 23 -17.61 7.76 -20.89
C CYS A 23 -18.91 7.08 -20.41
N ARG A 24 -20.08 7.56 -20.88
CA ARG A 24 -21.37 6.91 -20.62
C ARG A 24 -21.56 5.75 -21.58
N ARG A 25 -21.81 4.56 -21.07
CA ARG A 25 -22.23 3.39 -21.84
C ARG A 25 -23.51 3.70 -22.62
N ALA A 26 -23.44 3.78 -23.94
CA ALA A 26 -24.60 3.72 -24.81
C ALA A 26 -24.92 2.25 -25.08
N ILE A 27 -25.83 1.68 -24.31
CA ILE A 27 -26.56 0.45 -24.71
C ILE A 27 -27.85 0.94 -25.30
N ASN A 28 -27.90 1.08 -26.62
CA ASN A 28 -29.16 1.26 -27.34
C ASN A 28 -29.32 0.15 -28.37
N GLY A 29 -30.23 -0.76 -28.05
CA GLY A 29 -30.80 -1.67 -29.04
C GLY A 29 -31.63 -0.89 -30.04
N ARG A 30 -31.29 -1.02 -31.31
CA ARG A 30 -32.11 -0.54 -32.41
C ARG A 30 -33.37 -1.41 -32.54
N ALA A 31 -34.53 -0.88 -32.16
CA ALA A 31 -35.81 -1.32 -32.68
C ALA A 31 -36.06 -0.63 -34.00
N ARG A 32 -36.14 -1.39 -35.11
CA ARG A 32 -36.68 -0.90 -36.39
C ARG A 32 -38.19 -1.06 -36.37
N GLY A 33 -38.91 0.04 -36.48
CA GLY A 33 -40.30 0.06 -36.78
C GLY A 33 -40.56 -0.27 -38.26
N GLY A 34 -41.58 -1.00 -38.49
CA GLY A 34 -42.21 -1.20 -39.83
C GLY A 34 -43.71 -1.28 -39.66
N GLN A 35 -44.39 -0.41 -40.37
CA GLN A 35 -45.81 -0.15 -40.38
C GLN A 35 -46.64 -1.25 -41.08
N THR A 36 -47.83 -1.46 -40.51
CA THR A 36 -49.17 -1.71 -41.10
C THR A 36 -49.36 -2.73 -42.24
N ASP A 37 -50.29 -3.68 -42.09
CA ASP A 37 -51.62 -3.55 -42.65
C ASP A 37 -52.56 -4.70 -42.24
N HIS A 38 -53.85 -4.37 -42.21
CA HIS A 38 -55.02 -5.18 -41.92
C HIS A 38 -55.14 -6.45 -42.72
N LEU A 39 -55.69 -7.51 -42.12
CA LEU A 39 -56.93 -8.16 -42.66
C LEU A 39 -57.47 -9.24 -41.69
N SER A 40 -58.75 -9.20 -41.53
CA SER A 40 -59.66 -10.03 -40.78
C SER A 40 -59.69 -11.51 -41.19
N GLY A 41 -59.97 -12.38 -40.20
CA GLY A 41 -60.35 -13.77 -40.50
C GLY A 41 -60.57 -14.57 -39.19
N SER A 42 -61.85 -14.69 -38.84
CA SER A 42 -62.35 -15.59 -37.78
C SER A 42 -62.22 -17.06 -38.14
N MET A 43 -61.90 -17.93 -37.22
CA MET A 43 -62.56 -19.24 -36.92
C MET A 43 -61.87 -19.97 -35.73
N VAL A 44 -62.56 -20.07 -34.67
CA VAL A 44 -63.13 -21.18 -33.89
C VAL A 44 -62.25 -22.38 -33.50
N LEU A 45 -62.11 -22.52 -32.18
CA LEU A 45 -62.02 -23.68 -31.28
C LEU A 45 -61.02 -24.82 -31.56
N LEU A 46 -60.12 -25.07 -30.58
CA LEU A 46 -60.21 -26.23 -29.69
C LEU A 46 -59.30 -26.06 -28.44
N ALA A 47 -59.88 -26.33 -27.28
CA ALA A 47 -59.23 -26.22 -26.00
C ALA A 47 -58.29 -27.41 -25.73
N ALA A 48 -57.05 -27.12 -25.28
CA ALA A 48 -56.27 -28.07 -24.50
C ALA A 48 -55.57 -27.30 -23.35
N LEU A 49 -56.04 -27.54 -22.16
CA LEU A 49 -55.47 -27.02 -20.92
C LEU A 49 -54.10 -27.64 -20.64
N LEU A 50 -53.04 -26.83 -20.67
CA LEU A 50 -51.76 -27.10 -20.04
C LEU A 50 -51.45 -25.90 -19.10
N PRO A 51 -51.07 -26.10 -17.86
CA PRO A 51 -50.73 -24.99 -16.99
C PRO A 51 -49.38 -24.39 -17.43
N LEU A 52 -49.41 -23.19 -17.99
CA LEU A 52 -48.22 -22.36 -18.12
C LEU A 52 -47.79 -21.92 -16.75
N VAL A 53 -46.70 -22.53 -16.21
CA VAL A 53 -45.93 -21.94 -15.14
C VAL A 53 -45.20 -20.72 -15.74
N ALA A 54 -45.80 -19.56 -15.60
CA ALA A 54 -45.10 -18.28 -15.84
C ALA A 54 -43.99 -18.15 -14.82
N ALA A 55 -42.78 -18.51 -15.21
CA ALA A 55 -41.60 -18.07 -14.47
C ALA A 55 -41.55 -16.55 -14.58
N ALA A 56 -42.05 -15.87 -13.55
CA ALA A 56 -41.81 -14.44 -13.35
C ALA A 56 -40.30 -14.23 -13.25
N ALA A 57 -39.68 -13.79 -14.34
CA ALA A 57 -38.35 -13.21 -14.27
C ALA A 57 -38.44 -12.00 -13.36
N LEU A 58 -38.00 -12.18 -12.12
CA LEU A 58 -37.76 -11.07 -11.21
C LEU A 58 -36.82 -10.10 -11.95
N PRO A 59 -37.17 -8.81 -12.03
CA PRO A 59 -36.24 -7.84 -12.58
C PRO A 59 -34.98 -7.94 -11.73
N ALA A 60 -33.82 -8.17 -12.38
CA ALA A 60 -32.55 -8.00 -11.72
C ALA A 60 -32.56 -6.58 -11.14
N SER A 61 -32.72 -6.45 -9.83
CA SER A 61 -32.60 -5.18 -9.15
C SER A 61 -31.24 -4.64 -9.57
N ALA A 62 -31.20 -3.50 -10.23
CA ALA A 62 -29.98 -2.74 -10.38
C ALA A 62 -29.45 -2.57 -8.95
N ALA A 63 -28.36 -3.28 -8.63
CA ALA A 63 -27.72 -3.14 -7.34
C ALA A 63 -27.44 -1.65 -7.18
N ALA A 64 -28.03 -1.02 -6.15
CA ALA A 64 -27.81 0.37 -5.86
C ALA A 64 -26.28 0.54 -5.71
N SER A 65 -25.68 1.35 -6.56
CA SER A 65 -24.26 1.66 -6.45
C SER A 65 -24.04 2.38 -5.13
N GLY A 66 -23.27 1.78 -4.22
CA GLY A 66 -22.85 2.41 -2.98
C GLY A 66 -22.00 3.65 -3.26
N SER A 67 -21.72 4.39 -2.22
CA SER A 67 -20.89 5.59 -2.28
C SER A 67 -20.11 5.76 -0.97
N LEU A 68 -19.22 6.72 -0.92
CA LEU A 68 -18.48 7.03 0.30
C LEU A 68 -19.42 7.45 1.46
N LYS A 69 -20.63 7.91 1.18
CA LYS A 69 -21.68 8.22 2.18
C LYS A 69 -22.20 6.98 2.91
N ASP A 70 -22.02 5.80 2.32
CA ASP A 70 -22.46 4.54 2.94
C ASP A 70 -21.45 4.00 3.96
N VAL A 71 -20.21 4.50 3.93
CA VAL A 71 -19.18 4.23 4.93
C VAL A 71 -19.48 5.06 6.18
N LYS A 72 -19.98 4.43 7.26
CA LYS A 72 -20.32 5.12 8.52
C LYS A 72 -19.19 5.06 9.54
N HIS A 73 -18.37 4.03 9.47
CA HIS A 73 -17.28 3.79 10.41
C HIS A 73 -15.97 3.53 9.64
N VAL A 74 -14.92 4.22 10.06
CA VAL A 74 -13.56 3.98 9.60
C VAL A 74 -12.74 3.49 10.79
N VAL A 75 -12.15 2.31 10.66
CA VAL A 75 -11.30 1.71 11.69
C VAL A 75 -9.87 1.64 11.16
N PHE A 76 -8.94 2.20 11.89
CA PHE A 76 -7.52 2.10 11.62
C PHE A 76 -6.83 1.21 12.64
N PHE A 77 -6.01 0.31 12.18
CA PHE A 77 -5.14 -0.50 13.01
C PHE A 77 -3.74 -0.50 12.42
N MET A 78 -2.76 0.04 13.15
CA MET A 78 -1.37 0.09 12.72
C MET A 78 -0.54 -0.84 13.60
N GLN A 79 0.04 -1.88 12.97
CA GLN A 79 1.00 -2.82 13.54
C GLN A 79 2.42 -2.28 13.40
N GLU A 80 3.44 -3.05 13.78
CA GLU A 80 4.81 -2.58 13.87
C GLU A 80 5.81 -3.43 13.09
N ASN A 81 6.75 -2.72 12.46
CA ASN A 81 8.09 -3.18 12.13
C ASN A 81 8.16 -4.37 11.18
N ARG A 82 7.41 -4.35 10.05
CA ARG A 82 7.48 -5.40 9.03
C ARG A 82 7.43 -4.83 7.62
N ALA A 83 8.39 -5.27 6.77
CA ALA A 83 8.41 -4.89 5.34
C ALA A 83 7.45 -5.74 4.50
N PHE A 84 7.06 -5.20 3.34
CA PHE A 84 6.18 -5.91 2.41
C PHE A 84 6.80 -7.21 1.90
N ASP A 85 8.04 -7.18 1.42
CA ASP A 85 8.70 -8.38 0.92
C ASP A 85 8.96 -9.43 2.00
N HIS A 86 9.23 -8.99 3.23
CA HIS A 86 9.41 -9.89 4.37
C HIS A 86 8.17 -10.75 4.63
N TYR A 87 6.96 -10.21 4.40
CA TYR A 87 5.69 -10.92 4.59
C TYR A 87 5.11 -11.47 3.29
N PHE A 88 5.09 -10.70 2.22
CA PHE A 88 4.37 -10.99 0.98
C PHE A 88 5.24 -11.11 -0.26
N GLY A 89 6.57 -11.07 -0.13
CA GLY A 89 7.47 -11.22 -1.27
C GLY A 89 7.22 -12.47 -2.11
N THR A 90 6.67 -13.54 -1.49
CA THR A 90 6.33 -14.80 -2.19
C THR A 90 4.89 -14.90 -2.68
N MET A 91 4.02 -13.94 -2.33
CA MET A 91 2.58 -14.01 -2.62
C MET A 91 2.28 -13.89 -4.12
N ALA A 92 1.35 -14.70 -4.60
CA ALA A 92 0.88 -14.62 -5.98
C ALA A 92 0.14 -13.32 -6.30
N GLY A 93 0.41 -12.73 -7.47
CA GLY A 93 -0.32 -11.59 -7.99
C GLY A 93 -0.03 -10.24 -7.32
N VAL A 94 1.09 -10.11 -6.59
CA VAL A 94 1.61 -8.84 -6.07
C VAL A 94 2.99 -8.55 -6.67
N ARG A 95 3.47 -7.33 -6.55
CA ARG A 95 4.85 -6.95 -6.87
C ARG A 95 5.79 -7.43 -5.77
N GLY A 96 6.14 -8.71 -5.80
CA GLY A 96 7.04 -9.38 -4.86
C GLY A 96 8.30 -9.89 -5.55
N PHE A 97 8.86 -11.02 -5.09
CA PHE A 97 10.11 -11.59 -5.63
C PHE A 97 10.03 -12.00 -7.10
N GLY A 98 8.85 -12.13 -7.68
CA GLY A 98 8.63 -12.34 -9.10
C GLY A 98 8.63 -11.07 -9.96
N ASP A 99 9.07 -9.90 -9.44
CA ASP A 99 9.10 -8.64 -10.19
C ASP A 99 10.06 -8.74 -11.39
N PRO A 100 9.56 -8.66 -12.64
CA PRO A 100 10.41 -8.68 -13.83
C PRO A 100 11.21 -7.38 -14.00
N ASN A 101 10.87 -6.32 -13.30
CA ASN A 101 11.46 -4.99 -13.44
C ASN A 101 12.23 -4.55 -12.18
N VAL A 102 12.83 -5.51 -11.49
CA VAL A 102 13.64 -5.24 -10.30
C VAL A 102 14.75 -4.23 -10.58
N HIS A 103 15.02 -3.35 -9.62
CA HIS A 103 16.08 -2.35 -9.72
C HIS A 103 17.46 -2.99 -9.91
N ILE A 104 18.25 -2.43 -10.84
CA ILE A 104 19.64 -2.78 -11.06
C ILE A 104 20.53 -1.73 -10.41
N SER A 105 21.26 -2.11 -9.37
CA SER A 105 22.22 -1.22 -8.71
C SER A 105 23.32 -0.79 -9.68
N LYS A 106 23.61 0.51 -9.73
CA LYS A 106 24.73 1.05 -10.51
C LYS A 106 26.10 0.70 -9.92
N ASN A 107 26.13 0.42 -8.62
CA ASN A 107 27.38 0.06 -7.93
C ASN A 107 27.83 -1.35 -8.26
N THR A 108 26.88 -2.29 -8.37
CA THR A 108 27.18 -3.72 -8.60
C THR A 108 26.88 -4.17 -10.03
N ASN A 109 26.09 -3.39 -10.78
CA ASN A 109 25.50 -3.75 -12.08
C ASN A 109 24.70 -5.07 -12.03
N LYS A 110 24.09 -5.36 -10.86
CA LYS A 110 23.27 -6.54 -10.61
C LYS A 110 21.89 -6.15 -10.05
N PRO A 111 20.88 -7.01 -10.19
CA PRO A 111 19.61 -6.84 -9.47
C PRO A 111 19.86 -6.68 -7.97
N MET A 112 19.03 -5.86 -7.31
CA MET A 112 19.17 -5.62 -5.86
C MET A 112 19.05 -6.89 -5.00
N TRP A 113 18.59 -8.00 -5.58
CA TRP A 113 18.64 -9.33 -4.93
C TRP A 113 20.04 -9.79 -4.56
N HIS A 114 21.06 -9.28 -5.24
CA HIS A 114 22.47 -9.56 -4.97
C HIS A 114 23.01 -8.58 -3.93
N GLN A 115 22.83 -8.91 -2.66
CA GLN A 115 23.32 -8.06 -1.57
C GLN A 115 24.79 -8.38 -1.28
N PRO A 116 25.71 -7.41 -1.45
CA PRO A 116 27.12 -7.62 -1.13
C PRO A 116 27.34 -7.94 0.35
N VAL A 117 28.24 -8.89 0.61
CA VAL A 117 28.67 -9.26 1.96
C VAL A 117 30.18 -9.26 2.10
N ASP A 118 30.66 -8.91 3.29
CA ASP A 118 32.07 -8.96 3.69
C ASP A 118 32.22 -9.05 5.21
N ASP A 119 33.42 -9.03 5.72
CA ASP A 119 33.70 -9.18 7.14
C ASP A 119 33.27 -7.97 7.99
N SER A 120 32.86 -6.85 7.38
CA SER A 120 32.42 -5.64 8.09
C SER A 120 30.97 -5.70 8.57
N LEU A 121 30.14 -6.61 8.00
CA LEU A 121 28.75 -6.69 8.39
C LEU A 121 28.53 -7.11 9.85
N GLU A 122 27.40 -6.71 10.43
CA GLU A 122 27.01 -7.13 11.77
C GLU A 122 26.42 -8.55 11.76
N GLY A 123 26.60 -9.28 12.87
CA GLY A 123 26.09 -10.65 13.02
C GLY A 123 27.02 -11.73 12.44
N PRO A 124 26.49 -12.90 12.00
CA PRO A 124 27.27 -14.00 11.48
C PRO A 124 28.05 -13.61 10.23
N LYS A 125 29.38 -13.84 10.27
CA LYS A 125 30.28 -13.47 9.17
C LYS A 125 30.22 -14.46 8.01
N PRO A 126 30.31 -13.99 6.76
CA PRO A 126 30.37 -14.88 5.61
C PRO A 126 31.74 -15.57 5.53
N PRO A 127 31.83 -16.81 5.00
CA PRO A 127 33.09 -17.38 4.55
C PRO A 127 33.79 -16.47 3.53
N SER A 128 35.12 -16.39 3.57
CA SER A 128 35.89 -15.42 2.78
C SER A 128 35.67 -15.50 1.25
N HIS A 129 35.25 -16.65 0.73
CA HIS A 129 34.93 -16.86 -0.69
C HIS A 129 33.49 -16.41 -1.04
N VAL A 130 32.59 -16.16 -0.06
CA VAL A 130 31.23 -15.71 -0.29
C VAL A 130 31.22 -14.19 -0.38
N LYS A 131 30.70 -13.64 -1.46
CA LYS A 131 30.65 -12.19 -1.71
C LYS A 131 29.26 -11.61 -1.79
N GLU A 132 28.23 -12.47 -1.81
CA GLU A 132 26.84 -12.08 -1.98
C GLU A 132 25.93 -12.96 -1.13
N LEU A 133 24.79 -12.37 -0.70
CA LEU A 133 23.68 -13.06 -0.07
C LEU A 133 22.39 -12.66 -0.82
N TYR A 134 21.52 -13.62 -1.07
CA TYR A 134 20.22 -13.41 -1.69
C TYR A 134 19.11 -13.41 -0.63
N PRO A 135 17.92 -12.85 -0.90
CA PRO A 135 16.77 -13.06 -0.04
C PRO A 135 16.60 -14.53 0.33
N TRP A 136 16.21 -14.85 1.53
CA TRP A 136 16.16 -16.23 1.98
C TRP A 136 15.02 -16.51 2.94
N TYR A 137 14.49 -17.72 2.83
CA TYR A 137 13.42 -18.19 3.69
C TYR A 137 13.96 -18.46 5.09
N LEU A 138 13.41 -17.77 6.09
CA LEU A 138 13.91 -17.87 7.47
C LEU A 138 13.83 -19.30 8.04
N ASN A 139 12.84 -20.08 7.61
CA ASN A 139 12.65 -21.47 8.06
C ASN A 139 13.27 -22.51 7.09
N HIS A 140 14.29 -22.14 6.33
CA HIS A 140 14.91 -23.02 5.34
C HIS A 140 15.51 -24.31 5.92
N GLN A 141 15.84 -24.32 7.21
CA GLN A 141 16.37 -25.49 7.90
C GLN A 141 15.27 -26.50 8.27
N GLY A 142 13.99 -26.12 8.19
CA GLY A 142 12.87 -27.00 8.53
C GLY A 142 12.75 -27.31 10.02
N GLY A 143 11.97 -28.35 10.37
CA GLY A 143 11.76 -28.75 11.76
C GLY A 143 11.09 -27.66 12.60
N ASP A 144 11.63 -27.40 13.78
CA ASP A 144 11.10 -26.42 14.73
C ASP A 144 11.51 -24.96 14.43
N TRP A 145 12.29 -24.71 13.37
CA TRP A 145 12.67 -23.36 12.97
C TRP A 145 11.47 -22.48 12.66
N LYS A 146 10.37 -23.04 12.19
CA LYS A 146 9.12 -22.34 11.99
C LYS A 146 8.62 -21.64 13.26
N ASP A 147 8.83 -22.27 14.43
CA ASP A 147 8.48 -21.67 15.72
C ASP A 147 9.59 -20.77 16.25
N ARG A 148 10.86 -21.14 16.07
CA ARG A 148 12.01 -20.38 16.57
C ARG A 148 12.07 -18.99 15.98
N THR A 149 11.91 -18.85 14.66
CA THR A 149 12.04 -17.58 13.95
C THR A 149 10.90 -16.60 14.25
N GLN A 150 9.85 -17.03 14.93
CA GLN A 150 8.77 -16.13 15.35
C GLN A 150 9.24 -15.04 16.32
N CYS A 151 10.22 -15.29 17.17
CA CYS A 151 10.72 -14.35 18.18
C CYS A 151 12.17 -13.89 17.91
N MET A 152 12.61 -13.94 16.67
CA MET A 152 13.91 -13.43 16.27
C MET A 152 13.93 -11.90 16.16
N ILE A 153 15.14 -11.34 16.19
CA ILE A 153 15.40 -9.94 15.96
C ILE A 153 16.02 -9.78 14.57
N ALA A 154 15.56 -8.77 13.80
CA ALA A 154 16.14 -8.43 12.50
C ALA A 154 17.40 -7.55 12.67
N GLY A 155 17.30 -6.35 12.21
CA GLY A 155 18.35 -5.34 12.31
C GLY A 155 17.82 -4.04 12.90
N SER A 156 18.54 -2.95 12.67
CA SER A 156 18.14 -1.60 13.04
C SER A 156 17.20 -0.99 11.99
N ASN A 157 16.30 -0.15 12.48
CA ASN A 157 15.30 0.57 11.68
C ASN A 157 15.40 2.10 11.88
N ASP A 158 16.50 2.57 12.45
CA ASP A 158 16.73 4.01 12.64
C ASP A 158 17.07 4.73 11.33
N TRP A 159 17.13 6.05 11.38
CA TRP A 159 17.50 6.89 10.24
C TRP A 159 18.80 6.45 9.58
N ILE A 160 19.82 6.15 10.38
CA ILE A 160 21.15 5.80 9.86
C ILE A 160 21.11 4.46 9.10
N ALA A 161 20.54 3.43 9.71
CA ALA A 161 20.47 2.10 9.10
C ALA A 161 19.62 2.09 7.82
N ASN A 162 18.46 2.75 7.83
CA ASN A 162 17.57 2.81 6.69
C ASN A 162 18.15 3.63 5.53
N HIS A 163 18.78 4.79 5.80
CA HIS A 163 19.46 5.56 4.74
C HIS A 163 20.71 4.86 4.21
N ALA A 164 21.42 4.12 5.05
CA ALA A 164 22.52 3.29 4.61
C ALA A 164 22.05 2.14 3.69
N ALA A 165 20.92 1.49 4.01
CA ALA A 165 20.30 0.48 3.15
C ALA A 165 19.80 1.08 1.83
N TRP A 166 19.15 2.25 1.87
CA TRP A 166 18.73 3.02 0.70
C TRP A 166 19.90 3.37 -0.22
N ASN A 167 21.08 3.71 0.35
CA ASN A 167 22.35 3.97 -0.34
C ASN A 167 22.18 4.83 -1.60
N HIS A 168 21.68 6.05 -1.46
CA HIS A 168 21.42 6.97 -2.58
C HIS A 168 20.56 6.37 -3.70
N GLY A 169 19.60 5.52 -3.34
CA GLY A 169 18.68 4.86 -4.26
C GLY A 169 19.27 3.61 -4.95
N GLN A 170 20.38 3.04 -4.46
CA GLN A 170 20.93 1.81 -5.01
C GLN A 170 20.36 0.54 -4.36
N TYR A 171 19.87 0.58 -3.13
CA TYR A 171 19.25 -0.55 -2.41
C TYR A 171 20.16 -1.79 -2.28
N ASP A 172 21.48 -1.59 -2.30
CA ASP A 172 22.48 -2.66 -2.36
C ASP A 172 23.29 -2.80 -1.07
N ARG A 173 22.79 -2.24 0.06
CA ARG A 173 23.47 -2.29 1.35
C ARG A 173 22.60 -2.72 2.52
N TRP A 174 21.53 -3.44 2.26
CA TRP A 174 20.68 -3.97 3.33
C TRP A 174 21.47 -4.81 4.33
N VAL A 175 22.25 -5.77 3.85
CA VAL A 175 23.03 -6.66 4.70
C VAL A 175 24.23 -5.95 5.35
N ARG A 176 24.93 -5.11 4.57
CA ARG A 176 26.15 -4.44 5.06
C ARG A 176 25.93 -3.43 6.17
N ASN A 177 24.82 -2.72 6.14
CA ASN A 177 24.51 -1.68 7.12
C ASN A 177 23.40 -2.10 8.09
N ASN A 178 23.14 -3.39 8.12
CA ASN A 178 22.19 -4.02 9.01
C ASN A 178 22.70 -5.42 9.36
N THR A 179 21.88 -6.45 9.35
CA THR A 179 22.30 -7.82 9.58
C THR A 179 21.97 -8.70 8.38
N PRO A 180 22.57 -9.89 8.21
CA PRO A 180 22.19 -10.80 7.14
C PRO A 180 20.73 -11.29 7.24
N TYR A 181 20.09 -11.10 8.37
CA TYR A 181 18.68 -11.42 8.58
C TYR A 181 17.74 -10.40 7.95
N SER A 182 18.19 -9.18 7.67
CA SER A 182 17.39 -8.10 7.08
C SER A 182 16.70 -8.50 5.76
N ILE A 183 17.32 -9.37 4.97
CA ILE A 183 16.75 -9.89 3.71
C ILE A 183 16.07 -11.26 3.87
N GLY A 184 15.79 -11.65 5.13
CA GLY A 184 15.00 -12.84 5.46
C GLY A 184 13.52 -12.62 5.25
N TYR A 185 12.80 -13.68 4.84
CA TYR A 185 11.35 -13.60 4.60
C TYR A 185 10.61 -14.82 5.15
N TYR A 186 9.30 -14.61 5.40
CA TYR A 186 8.33 -15.65 5.71
C TYR A 186 7.58 -16.11 4.47
N ARG A 187 6.87 -17.23 4.61
CA ARG A 187 5.96 -17.78 3.60
C ARG A 187 4.55 -17.91 4.17
N ARG A 188 3.61 -18.30 3.33
CA ARG A 188 2.20 -18.51 3.70
C ARG A 188 2.01 -19.41 4.91
N GLU A 189 2.77 -20.50 4.99
CA GLU A 189 2.71 -21.45 6.11
C GLU A 189 3.14 -20.87 7.46
N ASP A 190 3.89 -19.77 7.45
CA ASP A 190 4.31 -19.05 8.66
C ASP A 190 3.30 -17.98 9.07
N LEU A 191 2.59 -17.42 8.08
CA LEU A 191 1.71 -16.25 8.20
C LEU A 191 0.30 -16.51 7.62
N PRO A 192 -0.37 -17.63 7.97
CA PRO A 192 -1.60 -18.06 7.28
C PRO A 192 -2.74 -17.03 7.39
N LEU A 193 -2.85 -16.31 8.51
CA LEU A 193 -3.87 -15.27 8.68
C LEU A 193 -3.61 -14.06 7.79
N HIS A 194 -2.37 -13.56 7.76
CA HIS A 194 -1.99 -12.39 6.97
C HIS A 194 -2.28 -12.64 5.48
N PHE A 195 -1.87 -13.79 4.96
CA PHE A 195 -2.17 -14.19 3.58
C PHE A 195 -3.68 -14.32 3.34
N LYS A 196 -4.43 -14.91 4.28
CA LYS A 196 -5.88 -15.05 4.14
C LYS A 196 -6.61 -13.71 4.11
N LEU A 197 -6.23 -12.76 4.95
CA LEU A 197 -6.80 -11.41 4.94
C LEU A 197 -6.48 -10.68 3.64
N ALA A 198 -5.21 -10.71 3.20
CA ALA A 198 -4.76 -10.11 1.95
C ALA A 198 -5.48 -10.65 0.71
N GLU A 199 -5.82 -11.96 0.70
CA GLU A 199 -6.52 -12.61 -0.42
C GLU A 199 -8.03 -12.44 -0.35
N SER A 200 -8.59 -12.36 0.85
CA SER A 200 -10.04 -12.25 1.03
C SER A 200 -10.55 -10.84 0.77
N PHE A 201 -9.68 -9.83 0.85
CA PHE A 201 -10.00 -8.43 0.68
C PHE A 201 -9.03 -7.77 -0.32
N LEU A 202 -8.69 -6.52 -0.14
CA LEU A 202 -7.79 -5.79 -1.02
C LEU A 202 -6.42 -5.65 -0.34
N VAL A 203 -5.37 -6.19 -0.95
CA VAL A 203 -3.99 -5.95 -0.53
C VAL A 203 -3.39 -4.77 -1.31
N GLY A 204 -2.69 -3.85 -0.64
CA GLY A 204 -1.94 -2.79 -1.31
C GLY A 204 -0.47 -3.17 -1.42
N ASP A 205 0.09 -3.17 -2.64
CA ASP A 205 1.50 -3.52 -2.88
C ASP A 205 2.38 -2.32 -3.29
N ALA A 206 1.87 -1.11 -3.00
CA ALA A 206 2.56 0.16 -3.16
C ALA A 206 2.32 1.09 -1.96
N TYR A 207 2.14 0.53 -0.77
CA TYR A 207 2.02 1.29 0.47
C TYR A 207 3.40 1.42 1.11
N HIS A 208 3.85 2.66 1.30
CA HIS A 208 5.19 3.01 1.76
C HIS A 208 5.15 3.61 3.16
N GLU A 209 6.17 3.36 3.97
CA GLU A 209 6.43 4.18 5.15
C GLU A 209 6.58 5.65 4.73
N SER A 210 6.16 6.57 5.55
CA SER A 210 6.22 8.01 5.21
C SER A 210 7.59 8.61 5.42
N VAL A 211 8.37 8.06 6.33
CA VAL A 211 9.71 8.52 6.67
C VAL A 211 10.68 7.35 6.63
N ILE A 212 11.83 7.53 5.99
CA ILE A 212 12.90 6.52 5.95
C ILE A 212 13.57 6.44 7.33
N SER A 213 12.84 5.91 8.31
CA SER A 213 13.26 5.84 9.70
C SER A 213 12.32 4.96 10.53
N SER A 214 12.37 5.13 11.84
CA SER A 214 11.75 4.34 12.88
C SER A 214 10.28 4.71 13.16
N THR A 215 9.72 4.14 14.23
CA THR A 215 8.31 4.19 14.64
C THR A 215 7.77 5.61 14.84
N ASP A 216 8.45 6.45 15.67
CA ASP A 216 7.93 7.77 16.06
C ASP A 216 7.67 8.68 14.85
N PRO A 217 8.64 8.93 13.94
CA PRO A 217 8.40 9.77 12.79
C PRO A 217 7.26 9.23 11.88
N ASN A 218 7.15 7.93 11.72
CA ASN A 218 6.11 7.32 10.89
C ASN A 218 4.72 7.45 11.53
N ARG A 219 4.56 7.14 12.80
CA ARG A 219 3.28 7.27 13.51
C ARG A 219 2.86 8.72 13.71
N ILE A 220 3.81 9.64 13.91
CA ILE A 220 3.54 11.09 13.92
C ILE A 220 3.01 11.54 12.56
N THR A 221 3.64 11.11 11.46
CA THR A 221 3.16 11.43 10.11
C THR A 221 1.77 10.85 9.87
N TRP A 222 1.49 9.65 10.36
CA TRP A 222 0.15 9.05 10.29
C TRP A 222 -0.95 9.90 10.93
N LEU A 223 -0.63 10.63 12.01
CA LEU A 223 -1.59 11.45 12.74
C LEU A 223 -1.50 12.95 12.47
N THR A 224 -0.58 13.39 11.62
CA THR A 224 -0.40 14.82 11.33
C THR A 224 -0.11 15.15 9.86
N GLY A 225 0.37 14.17 9.08
CA GLY A 225 0.82 14.36 7.69
C GLY A 225 2.23 14.94 7.56
N THR A 226 3.01 15.04 8.66
CA THR A 226 4.36 15.61 8.64
C THR A 226 5.18 15.22 9.86
N ILE A 227 6.49 15.17 9.71
CA ILE A 227 7.44 15.18 10.83
C ILE A 227 7.80 16.61 11.29
N ASN A 228 7.06 17.60 10.82
CA ASN A 228 7.28 19.02 11.03
C ASN A 228 8.63 19.50 10.43
N THR A 229 8.88 19.19 9.20
CA THR A 229 9.84 19.90 8.35
C THR A 229 9.29 21.28 8.00
N ASN A 230 10.16 22.23 7.65
CA ASN A 230 9.83 23.66 7.53
C ASN A 230 8.91 24.03 6.35
N THR A 231 7.85 23.29 6.09
CA THR A 231 7.06 23.40 4.85
C THR A 231 5.55 23.31 4.99
N SER A 232 5.02 23.18 6.21
CA SER A 232 3.56 23.17 6.38
C SER A 232 2.97 24.56 6.07
N GLU A 233 1.75 24.59 5.54
CA GLU A 233 1.00 25.83 5.27
C GLU A 233 0.80 26.70 6.53
N VAL A 234 0.91 26.09 7.70
CA VAL A 234 0.70 26.76 9.00
C VAL A 234 1.88 27.66 9.37
N GLY A 235 3.06 27.41 8.80
CA GLY A 235 4.28 28.12 9.14
C GLY A 235 4.72 27.84 10.59
N GLY A 236 5.91 28.18 10.89
CA GLY A 236 6.46 28.04 12.23
C GLY A 236 7.87 27.43 12.18
N HIS A 237 8.71 27.85 13.11
CA HIS A 237 10.05 27.29 13.16
C HIS A 237 9.99 25.88 13.73
N PRO A 238 10.47 24.82 13.04
CA PRO A 238 10.39 23.43 13.50
C PRO A 238 10.81 23.23 14.97
N ARG A 239 11.89 23.84 15.40
CA ARG A 239 12.34 23.78 16.80
C ARG A 239 11.34 24.30 17.84
N LYS A 240 10.61 25.36 17.53
CA LYS A 240 9.60 25.93 18.43
C LYS A 240 8.39 25.02 18.58
N LEU A 241 8.12 24.23 17.55
CA LEU A 241 7.01 23.29 17.50
C LEU A 241 7.42 21.88 17.97
N GLY A 242 8.73 21.60 18.12
CA GLY A 242 9.21 20.31 18.58
C GLY A 242 9.66 19.33 17.49
N GLY A 243 9.91 19.80 16.28
CA GLY A 243 10.41 19.00 15.15
C GLY A 243 11.69 19.57 14.53
N PRO A 244 12.18 18.99 13.40
CA PRO A 244 11.66 17.78 12.76
C PRO A 244 11.94 16.54 13.60
N VAL A 245 11.01 15.58 13.57
CA VAL A 245 11.15 14.29 14.23
C VAL A 245 11.62 13.27 13.21
N ILE A 246 12.84 12.81 13.36
CA ILE A 246 13.46 11.91 12.37
C ILE A 246 13.79 10.53 12.91
N ASP A 247 13.66 10.32 14.22
CA ASP A 247 13.97 9.07 14.88
C ASP A 247 13.24 8.96 16.23
N ASN A 248 13.19 7.76 16.83
CA ASN A 248 12.56 7.51 18.13
C ASN A 248 13.29 8.20 19.28
N THR A 249 14.61 8.22 19.23
CA THR A 249 15.46 8.63 20.36
C THR A 249 16.19 9.94 20.14
N ARG A 250 16.22 10.42 18.90
CA ARG A 250 16.97 11.62 18.51
C ARG A 250 16.16 12.48 17.55
N SER A 251 16.06 13.75 17.87
CA SER A 251 15.55 14.77 16.96
C SER A 251 16.59 15.87 16.86
N PRO A 252 17.56 15.74 15.95
CA PRO A 252 18.64 16.70 15.82
C PRO A 252 18.12 18.11 15.60
N GLY A 253 18.73 19.06 16.28
CA GLY A 253 18.37 20.46 16.20
C GLY A 253 17.35 20.95 17.23
N CYS A 254 16.90 20.10 18.13
CA CYS A 254 16.00 20.48 19.22
C CYS A 254 16.68 21.22 20.37
N SER A 255 17.96 20.99 20.60
CA SER A 255 18.79 21.72 21.57
C SER A 255 20.18 22.05 21.00
N LYS A 256 20.82 23.08 21.52
CA LYS A 256 22.18 23.44 21.11
C LYS A 256 23.26 22.46 21.65
N THR A 257 22.89 21.57 22.58
CA THR A 257 23.80 20.66 23.27
C THR A 257 23.68 19.19 22.84
N ASP A 258 23.04 18.93 21.72
CA ASP A 258 22.45 17.65 21.36
C ASP A 258 23.36 16.60 20.77
N VAL A 259 24.66 16.75 20.92
CA VAL A 259 25.57 15.68 20.48
C VAL A 259 25.48 14.54 21.52
N GLY A 260 24.68 13.52 21.19
CA GLY A 260 24.66 12.24 21.89
C GLY A 260 23.62 12.04 23.01
N ALA A 261 22.68 12.98 23.23
CA ALA A 261 21.59 12.77 24.19
C ALA A 261 20.34 12.16 23.53
N PRO A 262 19.58 11.30 24.23
CA PRO A 262 18.27 10.85 23.74
C PRO A 262 17.33 12.05 23.67
N MET A 263 16.86 12.37 22.46
CA MET A 263 16.13 13.59 22.24
C MET A 263 14.86 13.36 21.46
N THR A 264 13.83 13.41 22.21
CA THR A 264 12.54 13.81 21.69
C THR A 264 12.36 15.28 22.02
N CYS A 265 12.11 16.14 21.04
CA CYS A 265 11.73 17.53 21.27
C CYS A 265 10.30 17.59 21.85
N ASN A 266 10.13 16.92 22.95
CA ASN A 266 8.87 16.95 23.67
C ASN A 266 8.75 18.24 24.50
N PRO A 267 7.57 18.82 24.53
CA PRO A 267 6.35 18.41 23.83
C PRO A 267 6.28 18.97 22.40
N LYS A 268 5.67 18.18 21.49
CA LYS A 268 5.32 18.61 20.15
C LYS A 268 4.11 19.53 20.19
N ARG A 269 3.97 20.45 19.20
CA ARG A 269 2.98 21.57 19.30
C ARG A 269 2.21 21.87 18.02
N TRP A 270 2.42 21.12 16.92
CA TRP A 270 1.60 21.30 15.73
C TRP A 270 0.32 20.49 15.83
N LYS A 271 -0.65 20.80 14.99
CA LYS A 271 -2.01 20.24 15.06
C LYS A 271 -2.05 18.80 14.54
N THR A 272 -2.90 17.99 15.15
CA THR A 272 -3.09 16.59 14.82
C THR A 272 -4.42 16.35 14.13
N VAL A 273 -4.54 15.23 13.40
CA VAL A 273 -5.79 14.83 12.73
C VAL A 273 -6.95 14.67 13.70
N PRO A 274 -6.81 14.06 14.90
CA PRO A 274 -7.90 14.00 15.87
C PRO A 274 -8.45 15.37 16.30
N GLU A 275 -7.61 16.41 16.34
CA GLU A 275 -8.11 17.79 16.61
C GLU A 275 -8.98 18.29 15.46
N TYR A 276 -8.59 18.02 14.20
CA TYR A 276 -9.42 18.35 13.04
C TYR A 276 -10.74 17.57 13.02
N LEU A 277 -10.73 16.28 13.39
CA LEU A 277 -11.95 15.48 13.52
C LEU A 277 -12.90 16.09 14.57
N MET A 278 -12.35 16.49 15.73
CA MET A 278 -13.14 17.09 16.80
C MET A 278 -13.77 18.42 16.38
N GLU A 279 -13.00 19.28 15.70
CA GLU A 279 -13.49 20.56 15.18
C GLU A 279 -14.58 20.37 14.11
N ALA A 280 -14.47 19.34 13.29
CA ALA A 280 -15.47 18.99 12.29
C ALA A 280 -16.70 18.27 12.88
N GLY A 281 -16.77 18.05 14.20
CA GLY A 281 -17.85 17.33 14.85
C GLY A 281 -17.88 15.83 14.49
N ILE A 282 -16.73 15.24 14.19
CA ILE A 282 -16.56 13.81 13.92
C ILE A 282 -16.14 13.10 15.20
N THR A 283 -16.87 12.06 15.56
CA THR A 283 -16.54 11.27 16.75
C THR A 283 -15.38 10.34 16.49
N PHE A 284 -14.43 10.28 17.42
CA PHE A 284 -13.29 9.36 17.33
C PHE A 284 -12.94 8.77 18.70
N GLN A 285 -12.18 7.66 18.70
CA GLN A 285 -11.61 7.05 19.91
C GLN A 285 -10.37 6.27 19.57
N PHE A 286 -9.33 6.42 20.40
CA PHE A 286 -8.17 5.54 20.46
C PHE A 286 -8.46 4.40 21.44
N TYR A 287 -8.36 3.17 20.97
CA TYR A 287 -8.54 1.96 21.77
C TYR A 287 -7.19 1.30 22.00
N GLN A 288 -6.74 1.31 23.23
CA GLN A 288 -5.48 0.74 23.67
C GLN A 288 -5.58 0.25 25.12
N ASP A 289 -4.85 -0.82 25.46
CA ASP A 289 -4.86 -1.41 26.80
C ASP A 289 -3.94 -0.63 27.78
N HIS A 290 -2.79 -0.22 27.28
CA HIS A 290 -1.78 0.55 28.03
C HIS A 290 -0.82 1.20 27.03
N ASP A 291 0.09 2.05 27.53
CA ASP A 291 1.13 2.64 26.69
C ASP A 291 1.99 1.55 26.04
N ASN A 292 2.18 1.67 24.72
CA ASN A 292 2.99 0.78 23.91
C ASN A 292 4.15 1.58 23.31
N PHE A 293 5.26 1.76 24.04
CA PHE A 293 6.45 2.51 23.63
C PHE A 293 6.16 3.92 23.05
N GLY A 294 5.01 4.52 23.39
CA GLY A 294 4.58 5.76 22.75
C GLY A 294 4.01 5.54 21.33
N CYS A 295 3.59 4.32 20.97
CA CYS A 295 2.92 4.04 19.69
C CYS A 295 1.59 4.76 19.51
N ASP A 296 1.04 5.33 20.58
CA ASP A 296 0.12 6.46 20.50
C ASP A 296 0.93 7.77 20.63
N PRO A 297 1.38 8.37 19.50
CA PRO A 297 2.26 9.53 19.57
C PRO A 297 1.58 10.78 20.09
N LEU A 298 0.26 10.79 20.27
CA LEU A 298 -0.50 11.93 20.81
C LEU A 298 -0.06 12.28 22.22
N VAL A 299 0.45 11.31 23.02
CA VAL A 299 1.01 11.54 24.34
C VAL A 299 2.23 12.48 24.34
N GLN A 300 2.85 12.65 23.19
CA GLN A 300 4.01 13.51 22.99
C GLN A 300 3.62 14.98 22.70
N PHE A 301 2.34 15.26 22.41
CA PHE A 301 1.86 16.58 22.03
C PHE A 301 1.37 17.40 23.24
N GLN A 302 1.74 18.69 23.28
CA GLN A 302 1.41 19.59 24.40
C GLN A 302 -0.08 19.71 24.64
N GLN A 303 -0.87 19.85 23.58
CA GLN A 303 -2.33 20.01 23.67
C GLN A 303 -3.00 18.82 24.35
N TYR A 304 -2.52 17.59 24.16
CA TYR A 304 -3.05 16.41 24.84
C TYR A 304 -2.63 16.37 26.33
N LYS A 305 -1.41 16.80 26.65
CA LYS A 305 -0.95 16.92 28.03
C LYS A 305 -1.75 17.95 28.81
N ASP A 306 -2.08 19.06 28.17
CA ASP A 306 -2.88 20.12 28.79
C ASP A 306 -4.35 19.71 28.91
N ALA A 307 -4.92 19.05 27.89
CA ALA A 307 -6.26 18.48 27.92
C ALA A 307 -6.38 17.39 29.02
N ALA A 308 -5.36 16.55 29.21
CA ALA A 308 -5.35 15.54 30.27
C ALA A 308 -5.39 16.16 31.67
N LYS A 309 -4.62 17.22 31.93
CA LYS A 309 -4.66 17.96 33.21
C LYS A 309 -6.05 18.55 33.50
N LYS A 310 -6.73 19.03 32.47
CA LYS A 310 -8.08 19.62 32.56
C LYS A 310 -9.21 18.61 32.45
N LYS A 311 -8.90 17.34 32.18
CA LYS A 311 -9.86 16.25 31.90
C LYS A 311 -10.75 16.51 30.71
N GLU A 312 -10.24 17.20 29.70
CA GLU A 312 -10.96 17.55 28.46
C GLU A 312 -11.14 16.33 27.55
N GLU A 313 -12.11 16.45 26.66
CA GLU A 313 -12.53 15.39 25.74
C GLU A 313 -11.40 14.94 24.79
N LEU A 314 -10.56 15.87 24.35
CA LEU A 314 -9.42 15.55 23.47
C LEU A 314 -8.51 14.46 24.08
N ALA A 315 -8.11 14.61 25.36
CA ALA A 315 -7.31 13.60 26.03
C ALA A 315 -8.09 12.32 26.34
N ARG A 316 -9.37 12.44 26.70
CA ARG A 316 -10.23 11.27 26.97
C ARG A 316 -10.40 10.38 25.75
N ARG A 317 -10.47 10.97 24.55
CA ARG A 317 -10.60 10.23 23.27
C ARG A 317 -9.25 9.82 22.67
N GLY A 318 -8.21 10.66 22.81
CA GLY A 318 -6.93 10.48 22.17
C GLY A 318 -5.91 9.65 22.98
N THR A 319 -5.78 9.94 24.29
CA THR A 319 -4.67 9.43 25.11
C THR A 319 -5.11 8.66 26.36
N SER A 320 -6.36 8.22 26.42
CA SER A 320 -6.83 7.33 27.48
C SER A 320 -6.65 5.86 27.11
N TYR A 321 -6.84 4.98 28.08
CA TYR A 321 -6.70 3.54 27.95
C TYR A 321 -8.06 2.85 28.16
N PRO A 322 -9.03 2.97 27.23
CA PRO A 322 -10.32 2.31 27.35
C PRO A 322 -10.26 0.78 27.23
N GLY A 323 -9.13 0.26 26.75
CA GLY A 323 -8.90 -1.16 26.54
C GLY A 323 -9.42 -1.67 25.20
N LEU A 324 -8.77 -2.72 24.70
CA LEU A 324 -9.20 -3.40 23.47
C LEU A 324 -10.50 -4.17 23.66
N GLU A 325 -10.80 -4.62 24.88
CA GLU A 325 -12.08 -5.26 25.19
C GLU A 325 -13.27 -4.31 24.96
N LYS A 326 -13.08 -3.02 25.27
CA LYS A 326 -14.06 -1.98 24.94
C LYS A 326 -14.28 -1.85 23.43
N PHE A 327 -13.20 -1.93 22.63
CA PHE A 327 -13.33 -1.94 21.18
C PHE A 327 -14.18 -3.12 20.69
N TYR A 328 -13.92 -4.34 21.20
CA TYR A 328 -14.67 -5.52 20.79
C TYR A 328 -16.15 -5.41 21.16
N GLN A 329 -16.45 -4.89 22.35
CA GLN A 329 -17.82 -4.63 22.77
C GLN A 329 -18.50 -3.60 21.87
N ASP A 330 -17.86 -2.44 21.63
CA ASP A 330 -18.43 -1.38 20.79
C ASP A 330 -18.67 -1.85 19.35
N ALA A 331 -17.74 -2.61 18.78
CA ALA A 331 -17.90 -3.21 17.45
C ALA A 331 -19.09 -4.17 17.41
N HIS A 332 -19.18 -5.09 18.38
CA HIS A 332 -20.28 -6.06 18.47
C HIS A 332 -21.64 -5.37 18.61
N GLU A 333 -21.73 -4.32 19.44
CA GLU A 333 -22.97 -3.60 19.70
C GLU A 333 -23.33 -2.58 18.60
N GLY A 334 -22.42 -2.29 17.65
CA GLY A 334 -22.58 -1.25 16.63
C GLY A 334 -22.44 0.16 17.21
N LYS A 335 -21.62 0.32 18.25
CA LYS A 335 -21.38 1.57 18.97
C LYS A 335 -20.01 2.18 18.71
N LEU A 336 -19.26 1.66 17.72
CA LEU A 336 -18.01 2.30 17.33
C LEU A 336 -18.25 3.78 16.97
N PRO A 337 -17.33 4.70 17.30
CA PRO A 337 -17.40 6.06 16.80
C PRO A 337 -17.23 6.09 15.27
N GLU A 338 -17.41 7.26 14.68
CA GLU A 338 -17.21 7.45 13.24
C GLU A 338 -15.78 7.06 12.82
N VAL A 339 -14.78 7.35 13.67
CA VAL A 339 -13.37 6.98 13.43
C VAL A 339 -12.79 6.28 14.67
N SER A 340 -12.25 5.09 14.48
CA SER A 340 -11.60 4.31 15.54
C SER A 340 -10.15 4.08 15.21
N TYR A 341 -9.26 4.29 16.20
CA TYR A 341 -7.85 3.95 16.11
C TYR A 341 -7.54 2.81 17.09
N VAL A 342 -7.05 1.69 16.59
CA VAL A 342 -6.64 0.55 17.40
C VAL A 342 -5.12 0.57 17.54
N VAL A 343 -4.64 0.67 18.78
CA VAL A 343 -3.21 0.63 19.10
C VAL A 343 -2.92 -0.70 19.80
N PRO A 344 -2.06 -1.56 19.26
CA PRO A 344 -1.75 -2.84 19.86
C PRO A 344 -0.95 -2.67 21.15
N PRO A 345 -1.11 -3.55 22.15
CA PRO A 345 -0.11 -3.65 23.20
C PRO A 345 1.22 -4.15 22.64
N THR A 346 2.33 -3.72 23.21
CA THR A 346 3.70 -4.03 22.78
C THR A 346 3.89 -5.51 22.38
N ASP A 347 3.46 -6.41 23.27
CA ASP A 347 3.66 -7.84 23.10
C ASP A 347 2.88 -8.45 21.92
N LEU A 348 1.93 -7.72 21.32
CA LEU A 348 1.09 -8.14 20.20
C LEU A 348 1.28 -7.25 18.96
N SER A 349 2.28 -6.38 18.97
CA SER A 349 2.52 -5.38 17.92
C SER A 349 3.25 -5.92 16.70
N GLU A 350 3.85 -7.10 16.79
CA GLU A 350 4.75 -7.71 15.81
C GLU A 350 6.14 -7.07 15.74
N HIS A 351 6.42 -6.01 16.51
CA HIS A 351 7.77 -5.46 16.66
C HIS A 351 8.75 -6.57 17.12
N PRO A 352 9.85 -6.85 16.42
CA PRO A 352 10.81 -7.83 16.90
C PRO A 352 11.34 -7.50 18.33
N PRO A 353 11.38 -8.47 19.26
CA PRO A 353 11.15 -9.91 19.10
C PRO A 353 9.72 -10.39 19.32
N TYR A 354 8.73 -9.52 19.39
CA TYR A 354 7.33 -9.94 19.51
C TYR A 354 6.88 -10.65 18.25
N THR A 355 6.06 -11.69 18.46
CA THR A 355 5.88 -12.68 17.39
C THR A 355 4.81 -12.28 16.38
N PRO A 356 5.04 -12.49 15.07
CA PRO A 356 3.99 -12.39 14.06
C PRO A 356 2.75 -13.23 14.37
N ARG A 357 2.92 -14.37 15.09
CA ARG A 357 1.83 -15.24 15.52
C ARG A 357 0.92 -14.57 16.55
N ASP A 358 1.50 -13.90 17.54
CA ASP A 358 0.72 -13.21 18.57
C ASP A 358 0.05 -11.95 17.99
N GLY A 359 0.73 -11.24 17.09
CA GLY A 359 0.11 -10.17 16.32
C GLY A 359 -1.02 -10.65 15.41
N ALA A 360 -0.85 -11.80 14.76
CA ALA A 360 -1.92 -12.42 13.98
C ALA A 360 -3.15 -12.76 14.86
N TRP A 361 -2.93 -13.25 16.09
CA TRP A 361 -4.03 -13.49 17.03
C TRP A 361 -4.81 -12.19 17.30
N LEU A 362 -4.12 -11.07 17.55
CA LEU A 362 -4.75 -9.77 17.74
C LEU A 362 -5.47 -9.30 16.46
N GLN A 363 -4.81 -9.37 15.31
CA GLN A 363 -5.42 -9.01 14.01
C GLN A 363 -6.70 -9.80 13.77
N ARG A 364 -6.70 -11.11 14.08
CA ARG A 364 -7.88 -11.98 13.94
C ARG A 364 -9.00 -11.52 14.85
N LYS A 365 -8.70 -11.18 16.12
CA LYS A 365 -9.71 -10.67 17.08
C LYS A 365 -10.34 -9.35 16.60
N VAL A 366 -9.52 -8.39 16.18
CA VAL A 366 -9.99 -7.10 15.67
C VAL A 366 -10.82 -7.30 14.40
N ALA A 367 -10.32 -8.04 13.43
CA ALA A 367 -11.03 -8.33 12.18
C ALA A 367 -12.36 -9.06 12.45
N HIS A 368 -12.36 -10.05 13.34
CA HIS A 368 -13.57 -10.76 13.75
C HIS A 368 -14.59 -9.82 14.40
N ALA A 369 -14.16 -8.95 15.33
CA ALA A 369 -15.05 -8.01 15.99
C ALA A 369 -15.69 -7.04 14.99
N VAL A 370 -14.93 -6.54 14.03
CA VAL A 370 -15.45 -5.66 12.96
C VAL A 370 -16.41 -6.41 12.04
N MET A 371 -16.01 -7.56 11.51
CA MET A 371 -16.78 -8.29 10.49
C MET A 371 -18.06 -8.96 11.04
N HIS A 372 -18.09 -9.28 12.32
CA HIS A 372 -19.29 -9.82 13.00
C HIS A 372 -20.03 -8.77 13.82
N GLY A 373 -19.55 -7.53 13.84
CA GLY A 373 -20.20 -6.41 14.49
C GLY A 373 -21.43 -5.91 13.73
N LYS A 374 -22.37 -5.26 14.43
CA LYS A 374 -23.62 -4.77 13.84
C LYS A 374 -23.42 -3.73 12.74
N ALA A 375 -22.27 -3.05 12.72
CA ALA A 375 -21.95 -2.00 11.76
C ALA A 375 -21.08 -2.49 10.57
N TRP A 376 -20.81 -3.79 10.45
CA TRP A 376 -19.97 -4.35 9.38
C TRP A 376 -20.34 -3.84 7.98
N ASN A 377 -21.64 -3.81 7.71
CA ASN A 377 -22.19 -3.40 6.42
C ASN A 377 -21.79 -1.98 5.98
N ASN A 378 -21.36 -1.14 6.91
CA ASN A 378 -21.02 0.27 6.68
C ASN A 378 -19.61 0.61 7.18
N THR A 379 -18.72 -0.38 7.32
CA THR A 379 -17.39 -0.20 7.88
C THR A 379 -16.29 -0.37 6.83
N VAL A 380 -15.33 0.53 6.86
CA VAL A 380 -14.01 0.37 6.22
C VAL A 380 -12.98 0.19 7.33
N TYR A 381 -12.28 -0.94 7.31
CA TYR A 381 -11.20 -1.24 8.23
C TYR A 381 -9.87 -1.31 7.47
N ILE A 382 -8.93 -0.44 7.85
CA ILE A 382 -7.59 -0.32 7.26
C ILE A 382 -6.58 -0.86 8.26
N LEU A 383 -5.83 -1.89 7.83
CA LEU A 383 -4.72 -2.45 8.57
C LEU A 383 -3.42 -2.11 7.85
N SER A 384 -2.51 -1.48 8.54
CA SER A 384 -1.20 -1.03 8.04
C SER A 384 -0.09 -1.35 9.05
N TYR A 385 1.15 -1.11 8.63
CA TYR A 385 2.34 -1.16 9.48
C TYR A 385 3.01 0.21 9.45
N ASP A 386 3.76 0.54 10.49
CA ASP A 386 4.36 1.87 10.64
C ASP A 386 5.66 2.03 9.86
N GLU A 387 6.57 1.05 9.93
CA GLU A 387 7.85 1.03 9.24
C GLU A 387 8.37 -0.42 9.10
N THR A 388 9.55 -0.60 8.51
CA THR A 388 10.03 -1.92 8.09
C THR A 388 10.62 -2.79 9.19
N GLY A 389 11.02 -2.24 10.33
CA GLY A 389 11.72 -2.99 11.37
C GLY A 389 13.11 -3.49 10.97
N GLY A 390 13.74 -2.84 9.99
CA GLY A 390 15.03 -3.26 9.44
C GLY A 390 14.95 -4.42 8.43
N TRP A 391 13.74 -4.84 8.04
CA TRP A 391 13.53 -5.83 6.97
C TRP A 391 13.55 -5.16 5.60
N ALA A 392 14.16 -5.85 4.62
CA ALA A 392 14.33 -5.32 3.28
C ALA A 392 13.03 -5.33 2.46
N ASP A 393 12.93 -4.34 1.59
CA ASP A 393 11.97 -4.29 0.49
C ASP A 393 12.69 -3.89 -0.80
N HIS A 394 12.27 -4.48 -1.94
CA HIS A 394 12.98 -4.29 -3.21
C HIS A 394 12.47 -3.15 -4.06
N VAL A 395 11.29 -2.63 -3.79
CA VAL A 395 10.66 -1.61 -4.63
C VAL A 395 11.21 -0.24 -4.31
N MET A 396 11.67 0.45 -5.34
CA MET A 396 12.14 1.82 -5.24
C MET A 396 11.02 2.73 -4.77
N SER A 397 11.26 3.47 -3.70
CA SER A 397 10.30 4.45 -3.18
C SER A 397 10.17 5.65 -4.11
N PRO A 398 8.97 6.23 -4.25
CA PRO A 398 8.79 7.46 -5.00
C PRO A 398 9.29 8.65 -4.16
N HIS A 399 10.41 9.25 -4.53
CA HIS A 399 10.92 10.45 -3.88
C HIS A 399 10.53 11.73 -4.62
N ALA A 400 10.36 12.80 -3.88
CA ALA A 400 10.23 14.15 -4.42
C ALA A 400 11.52 14.60 -5.12
N PRO A 401 11.46 15.56 -6.04
CA PRO A 401 12.64 16.26 -6.53
C PRO A 401 13.48 16.82 -5.36
N ARG A 402 14.79 16.93 -5.55
CA ARG A 402 15.73 17.34 -4.48
C ARG A 402 15.51 18.76 -3.95
N ASP A 403 14.92 19.61 -4.75
CA ASP A 403 14.58 20.99 -4.44
C ASP A 403 13.18 21.17 -3.82
N GLU A 404 12.44 20.06 -3.66
CA GLU A 404 11.12 20.10 -3.05
C GLU A 404 11.23 20.35 -1.55
N PRO A 405 10.64 21.44 -1.03
CA PRO A 405 10.77 21.81 0.36
C PRO A 405 10.21 20.73 1.31
N GLY A 406 10.98 20.38 2.35
CA GLY A 406 10.60 19.45 3.42
C GLY A 406 10.68 17.96 3.07
N GLU A 407 10.88 17.65 1.80
CA GLU A 407 11.06 16.27 1.35
C GLU A 407 12.51 15.81 1.39
N TRP A 408 13.45 16.76 1.47
CA TRP A 408 14.89 16.52 1.61
C TRP A 408 15.44 17.36 2.75
N MET A 409 16.41 16.80 3.46
CA MET A 409 17.14 17.52 4.51
C MET A 409 18.59 17.12 4.51
N LEU A 410 19.46 18.00 5.01
CA LEU A 410 20.84 17.65 5.29
C LEU A 410 20.85 16.62 6.41
N ASP A 411 21.49 15.47 6.18
CA ASP A 411 21.61 14.40 7.17
C ASP A 411 22.16 14.95 8.48
N PRO A 412 21.39 14.86 9.58
CA PRO A 412 21.79 15.43 10.87
C PRO A 412 22.82 14.59 11.63
N TYR A 413 23.11 13.37 11.18
CA TYR A 413 24.09 12.48 11.78
C TYR A 413 25.44 12.58 11.06
N ASN A 414 26.20 13.60 11.40
CA ASN A 414 27.54 13.88 10.83
C ASN A 414 27.56 14.06 9.30
N HIS A 415 26.41 14.36 8.71
CA HIS A 415 26.25 14.56 7.26
C HIS A 415 26.71 13.38 6.39
N THR A 416 26.66 12.16 6.92
CA THR A 416 27.12 10.93 6.27
C THR A 416 26.44 10.70 4.91
N PHE A 417 25.14 11.02 4.82
CA PHE A 417 24.37 10.84 3.59
C PHE A 417 24.17 12.13 2.78
N GLY A 418 24.75 13.26 3.23
CA GLY A 418 24.57 14.55 2.58
C GLY A 418 23.11 14.99 2.62
N GLN A 419 22.58 15.46 1.47
CA GLN A 419 21.16 15.69 1.30
C GLN A 419 20.46 14.34 1.15
N ALA A 420 19.63 13.99 2.13
CA ALA A 420 18.89 12.73 2.23
C ALA A 420 17.38 12.97 2.12
N PRO A 421 16.61 12.09 1.44
CA PRO A 421 15.16 12.22 1.41
C PRO A 421 14.58 11.91 2.78
N THR A 422 13.55 12.64 3.19
CA THR A 422 12.79 12.29 4.40
C THR A 422 11.93 11.04 4.19
N GLY A 423 11.47 10.83 2.95
CA GLY A 423 10.63 9.72 2.50
C GLY A 423 9.94 10.05 1.17
N PRO A 424 8.91 9.29 0.76
CA PRO A 424 8.49 7.99 1.31
C PRO A 424 9.61 6.97 1.34
N GLY A 425 9.52 6.04 2.29
CA GLY A 425 10.51 4.98 2.43
C GLY A 425 10.05 3.66 1.80
N PHE A 426 10.43 2.55 2.42
CA PHE A 426 10.21 1.21 1.92
C PHE A 426 8.75 0.78 2.03
N ARG A 427 8.35 -0.28 1.32
CA ARG A 427 6.97 -0.77 1.35
C ARG A 427 6.67 -1.59 2.60
N LEU A 428 5.41 -1.50 3.00
CA LEU A 428 4.85 -2.12 4.19
C LEU A 428 3.63 -2.99 3.84
N PRO A 429 3.29 -4.02 4.62
CA PRO A 429 2.04 -4.73 4.48
C PRO A 429 0.84 -3.80 4.71
N PHE A 430 -0.18 -3.92 3.85
CA PHE A 430 -1.34 -3.04 3.88
C PHE A 430 -2.57 -3.76 3.34
N TYR A 431 -3.69 -3.70 4.07
CA TYR A 431 -4.97 -4.26 3.62
C TYR A 431 -6.12 -3.29 3.90
N ILE A 432 -7.12 -3.33 3.02
CA ILE A 432 -8.42 -2.68 3.26
C ILE A 432 -9.49 -3.75 3.32
N ILE A 433 -10.12 -3.87 4.48
CA ILE A 433 -11.10 -4.89 4.84
C ILE A 433 -12.47 -4.21 4.93
N SER A 434 -13.34 -4.50 3.97
CA SER A 434 -14.64 -3.85 3.85
C SER A 434 -15.55 -4.64 2.91
N PRO A 435 -16.90 -4.51 3.01
CA PRO A 435 -17.80 -5.04 1.99
C PRO A 435 -17.51 -4.57 0.57
N TRP A 436 -16.88 -3.41 0.40
CA TRP A 436 -16.51 -2.84 -0.91
C TRP A 436 -15.13 -3.24 -1.41
N THR A 437 -14.40 -4.04 -0.63
CA THR A 437 -13.08 -4.57 -1.03
C THR A 437 -13.05 -6.11 -1.01
N ARG A 438 -14.17 -6.76 -0.77
CA ARG A 438 -14.27 -8.22 -0.72
C ARG A 438 -13.85 -8.83 -2.07
N ASN A 439 -12.92 -9.80 -2.06
CA ASN A 439 -12.30 -10.39 -3.25
C ASN A 439 -11.65 -9.33 -4.17
N GLY A 440 -11.12 -8.25 -3.58
CA GLY A 440 -10.73 -7.03 -4.29
C GLY A 440 -9.44 -7.11 -5.10
N GLY A 441 -8.55 -8.07 -4.83
CA GLY A 441 -7.30 -8.19 -5.57
C GLY A 441 -6.15 -7.35 -5.03
N VAL A 442 -5.43 -6.60 -5.89
CA VAL A 442 -4.27 -5.79 -5.51
C VAL A 442 -4.48 -4.32 -5.86
N PHE A 443 -4.25 -3.44 -4.89
CA PHE A 443 -4.23 -1.98 -5.05
C PHE A 443 -2.82 -1.51 -5.34
N THR A 444 -2.64 -0.76 -6.42
CA THR A 444 -1.33 -0.49 -7.01
C THR A 444 -0.91 0.98 -7.01
N GLU A 445 -1.75 1.88 -6.51
CA GLU A 445 -1.38 3.30 -6.44
C GLU A 445 -0.33 3.55 -5.35
N PRO A 446 0.65 4.42 -5.59
CA PRO A 446 1.58 4.86 -4.56
C PRO A 446 0.84 5.49 -3.38
N THR A 447 1.01 4.93 -2.21
CA THR A 447 0.35 5.31 -0.96
C THR A 447 1.35 5.40 0.18
N SER A 448 1.02 6.15 1.21
CA SER A 448 1.80 6.31 2.44
C SER A 448 0.85 6.60 3.62
N HIS A 449 1.37 6.87 4.79
CA HIS A 449 0.52 7.17 5.95
C HIS A 449 -0.38 8.38 5.71
N GLU A 450 0.09 9.39 4.98
CA GLU A 450 -0.68 10.57 4.58
C GLU A 450 -1.92 10.21 3.75
N SER A 451 -1.88 9.10 3.03
CA SER A 451 -3.02 8.61 2.23
C SER A 451 -4.25 8.28 3.10
N GLN A 452 -4.02 7.81 4.33
CA GLN A 452 -5.10 7.53 5.27
C GLN A 452 -5.75 8.83 5.77
N ILE A 453 -4.97 9.90 5.92
CA ILE A 453 -5.49 11.24 6.26
C ILE A 453 -6.32 11.79 5.10
N MET A 454 -5.81 11.74 3.87
CA MET A 454 -6.53 12.19 2.68
C MET A 454 -7.82 11.41 2.46
N PHE A 455 -7.84 10.12 2.78
CA PHE A 455 -9.07 9.31 2.77
C PHE A 455 -10.10 9.85 3.75
N LEU A 456 -9.69 10.15 4.99
CA LEU A 456 -10.58 10.76 6.00
C LEU A 456 -11.11 12.12 5.57
N GLU A 457 -10.31 12.96 4.92
CA GLU A 457 -10.74 14.25 4.39
C GLU A 457 -11.86 14.10 3.35
N GLU A 458 -11.68 13.19 2.38
CA GLU A 458 -12.69 12.92 1.35
C GLU A 458 -13.95 12.26 1.94
N TRP A 459 -13.77 11.33 2.89
CA TRP A 459 -14.86 10.70 3.60
C TRP A 459 -15.67 11.73 4.42
N ALA A 460 -15.02 12.58 5.18
CA ALA A 460 -15.64 13.64 5.98
C ALA A 460 -16.40 14.64 5.09
N LYS A 461 -15.82 15.03 3.96
CA LYS A 461 -16.46 15.87 2.95
C LYS A 461 -17.73 15.24 2.40
N ALA A 462 -17.72 13.92 2.11
CA ALA A 462 -18.90 13.19 1.66
C ALA A 462 -20.02 13.18 2.71
N HIS A 463 -19.68 13.26 3.99
CA HIS A 463 -20.61 13.32 5.12
C HIS A 463 -21.02 14.74 5.54
N GLY A 464 -20.57 15.78 4.81
CA GLY A 464 -20.89 17.18 5.11
C GLY A 464 -20.14 17.74 6.33
N LYS A 465 -19.06 17.08 6.74
CA LYS A 465 -18.19 17.46 7.87
C LYS A 465 -16.75 17.70 7.38
N PRO A 466 -16.50 18.53 6.35
CA PRO A 466 -15.19 18.65 5.72
C PRO A 466 -14.15 19.20 6.70
N PHE A 467 -12.95 18.66 6.63
CA PHE A 467 -11.75 19.21 7.24
C PHE A 467 -10.57 19.12 6.26
N HIS A 468 -9.51 19.84 6.54
CA HIS A 468 -8.28 19.85 5.75
C HIS A 468 -7.08 19.97 6.68
N SER A 469 -6.21 18.96 6.69
CA SER A 469 -4.97 18.96 7.46
C SER A 469 -3.93 19.86 6.79
N LYS A 470 -3.67 21.01 7.38
CA LYS A 470 -2.73 22.02 6.84
C LYS A 470 -1.26 21.68 7.12
N GLU A 471 -1.02 20.72 7.99
CA GLU A 471 0.32 20.28 8.39
C GLU A 471 0.97 19.37 7.34
N MET A 472 0.17 18.70 6.51
CA MET A 472 0.67 17.75 5.50
C MET A 472 1.56 18.44 4.47
N ASN A 473 2.70 17.82 4.17
CA ASN A 473 3.59 18.29 3.12
C ASN A 473 2.87 18.38 1.77
N PRO A 474 2.95 19.52 1.05
CA PRO A 474 2.22 19.72 -0.21
C PRO A 474 2.53 18.68 -1.28
N TRP A 475 3.80 18.26 -1.39
CA TRP A 475 4.20 17.25 -2.36
C TRP A 475 3.50 15.90 -2.09
N ARG A 476 3.42 15.47 -0.82
CA ARG A 476 2.74 14.22 -0.41
C ARG A 476 1.26 14.27 -0.78
N ARG A 477 0.60 15.35 -0.43
CA ARG A 477 -0.80 15.60 -0.76
C ARG A 477 -1.07 15.52 -2.27
N LYS A 478 -0.18 16.06 -3.08
CA LYS A 478 -0.31 16.10 -4.54
C LYS A 478 -0.03 14.73 -5.19
N HIS A 479 0.88 13.95 -4.64
CA HIS A 479 1.45 12.81 -5.35
C HIS A 479 1.09 11.43 -4.76
N MET A 480 0.70 11.34 -3.48
CA MET A 480 0.20 10.09 -2.92
C MET A 480 -1.29 9.89 -3.19
N SER A 481 -1.73 8.66 -3.23
CA SER A 481 -3.14 8.30 -3.40
C SER A 481 -3.98 8.70 -2.18
N ASN A 482 -5.24 9.05 -2.41
CA ASN A 482 -6.25 9.26 -1.36
C ASN A 482 -7.09 8.00 -1.07
N LEU A 483 -6.70 6.85 -1.57
CA LEU A 483 -7.34 5.54 -1.40
C LEU A 483 -8.77 5.39 -1.98
N LEU A 484 -9.35 6.41 -2.61
CA LEU A 484 -10.73 6.32 -3.12
C LEU A 484 -10.89 5.20 -4.16
N ASN A 485 -9.90 5.03 -5.03
CA ASN A 485 -9.92 3.96 -6.04
C ASN A 485 -9.81 2.56 -5.44
N ALA A 486 -9.47 2.41 -4.17
CA ALA A 486 -9.41 1.13 -3.49
C ALA A 486 -10.81 0.52 -3.26
N LEU A 487 -11.84 1.35 -3.07
CA LEU A 487 -13.21 0.91 -2.80
C LEU A 487 -13.99 0.71 -4.11
N ASP A 488 -14.62 -0.45 -4.25
CA ASP A 488 -15.50 -0.76 -5.40
C ASP A 488 -16.97 -0.65 -5.01
N PHE A 489 -17.49 0.55 -5.05
CA PHE A 489 -18.90 0.80 -4.69
C PHE A 489 -19.92 0.15 -5.66
N SER A 490 -19.48 -0.36 -6.80
CA SER A 490 -20.32 -1.15 -7.69
C SER A 490 -20.46 -2.61 -7.24
N LYS A 491 -19.62 -3.05 -6.32
CA LYS A 491 -19.63 -4.38 -5.73
C LYS A 491 -19.79 -4.26 -4.22
N TYR A 492 -20.76 -4.96 -3.68
CA TYR A 492 -21.05 -4.95 -2.26
C TYR A 492 -21.22 -6.39 -1.79
N ASP A 493 -20.29 -6.86 -0.97
CA ASP A 493 -20.29 -8.22 -0.46
C ASP A 493 -19.97 -8.23 1.04
N THR A 494 -20.98 -8.48 1.85
CA THR A 494 -20.87 -8.54 3.31
C THR A 494 -20.47 -9.91 3.83
N SER A 495 -20.19 -10.86 2.95
CA SER A 495 -19.77 -12.20 3.36
C SER A 495 -18.47 -12.13 4.16
N VAL A 496 -18.44 -12.89 5.26
CA VAL A 496 -17.26 -13.00 6.12
C VAL A 496 -16.45 -14.23 5.69
N PRO A 497 -15.14 -14.06 5.37
CA PRO A 497 -14.30 -15.19 5.05
C PRO A 497 -14.05 -16.07 6.28
N ASP A 498 -13.94 -17.37 6.06
CA ASP A 498 -13.42 -18.27 7.08
C ASP A 498 -11.93 -17.96 7.32
N LEU A 499 -11.60 -17.48 8.52
CA LEU A 499 -10.25 -17.13 8.90
C LEU A 499 -9.54 -18.31 9.57
N PRO A 500 -8.29 -18.59 9.23
CA PRO A 500 -7.55 -19.69 9.84
C PRO A 500 -7.46 -19.51 11.35
N HIS A 501 -7.42 -20.65 12.04
CA HIS A 501 -7.17 -20.64 13.46
C HIS A 501 -5.77 -20.10 13.76
N VAL A 502 -5.69 -19.20 14.73
CA VAL A 502 -4.43 -18.69 15.28
C VAL A 502 -4.40 -19.05 16.75
N PRO A 503 -3.33 -19.68 17.26
CA PRO A 503 -3.20 -19.99 18.67
C PRO A 503 -3.39 -18.73 19.53
N THR A 504 -4.04 -18.90 20.68
CA THR A 504 -4.22 -17.79 21.64
C THR A 504 -2.87 -17.32 22.13
N ALA A 505 -2.65 -16.01 22.12
CA ALA A 505 -1.45 -15.40 22.67
C ALA A 505 -1.33 -15.71 24.17
N THR A 506 -0.17 -16.17 24.58
CA THR A 506 0.09 -16.58 25.98
C THR A 506 0.21 -15.39 26.89
N LYS A 507 -0.22 -15.57 28.16
CA LYS A 507 -0.06 -14.56 29.22
C LYS A 507 0.73 -15.13 30.38
N ASP A 508 1.50 -14.28 31.01
CA ASP A 508 2.13 -14.56 32.27
C ASP A 508 1.07 -14.77 33.37
N PRO A 509 1.10 -15.88 34.13
CA PRO A 509 0.03 -16.19 35.09
C PRO A 509 -0.03 -15.25 36.28
N VAL A 510 1.03 -14.48 36.56
CA VAL A 510 1.12 -13.57 37.71
C VAL A 510 0.80 -12.14 37.29
N THR A 511 1.44 -11.67 36.21
CA THR A 511 1.29 -10.28 35.75
C THR A 511 0.14 -10.07 34.79
N HIS A 512 -0.43 -11.16 34.24
CA HIS A 512 -1.46 -11.19 33.21
C HIS A 512 -1.08 -10.46 31.90
N ARG A 513 0.20 -10.09 31.72
CA ARG A 513 0.71 -9.50 30.48
C ARG A 513 0.98 -10.59 29.44
N TYR A 514 0.84 -10.24 28.18
CA TYR A 514 1.24 -11.14 27.11
C TYR A 514 2.73 -11.39 27.13
N ASN A 515 3.18 -12.62 26.89
CA ASN A 515 4.56 -13.04 27.07
C ASN A 515 5.08 -14.00 25.99
N GLY A 516 4.41 -14.05 24.82
CA GLY A 516 4.74 -15.00 23.75
C GLY A 516 6.20 -14.94 23.30
N ALA A 517 6.76 -13.75 23.14
CA ALA A 517 8.18 -13.58 22.80
C ALA A 517 9.11 -14.17 23.86
N THR A 518 8.84 -13.89 25.13
CA THR A 518 9.63 -14.44 26.26
C THR A 518 9.54 -15.96 26.31
N VAL A 519 8.35 -16.53 26.12
CA VAL A 519 8.13 -17.99 26.09
C VAL A 519 8.89 -18.60 24.90
N CYS A 520 8.80 -18.01 23.71
CA CYS A 520 9.54 -18.44 22.53
C CYS A 520 11.06 -18.44 22.76
N GLN A 521 11.61 -17.33 23.24
CA GLN A 521 13.05 -17.19 23.49
C GLN A 521 13.55 -18.17 24.58
N LYS A 522 12.77 -18.39 25.64
CA LYS A 522 13.10 -19.38 26.67
C LYS A 522 13.02 -20.82 26.14
N LYS A 523 11.98 -21.13 25.36
CA LYS A 523 11.80 -22.48 24.76
C LYS A 523 13.01 -22.89 23.92
N PHE A 524 13.59 -21.96 23.19
CA PHE A 524 14.70 -22.21 22.27
C PHE A 524 16.06 -21.74 22.81
N ASP A 525 16.15 -21.48 24.11
CA ASP A 525 17.36 -21.03 24.82
C ASP A 525 18.05 -19.84 24.15
N LYS A 526 17.25 -18.89 23.66
CA LYS A 526 17.66 -17.73 22.86
C LYS A 526 18.30 -18.06 21.50
N HIS A 527 18.40 -19.33 21.11
CA HIS A 527 18.84 -19.75 19.79
C HIS A 527 17.69 -19.66 18.77
N VAL A 528 17.20 -18.43 18.55
CA VAL A 528 16.04 -18.15 17.69
C VAL A 528 16.43 -17.71 16.28
N GLN A 529 17.70 -17.42 16.04
CA GLN A 529 18.19 -17.01 14.72
C GLN A 529 18.72 -18.23 13.96
N PRO A 530 18.21 -18.49 12.74
CA PRO A 530 18.68 -19.62 11.92
C PRO A 530 20.09 -19.36 11.37
N GLU A 531 20.76 -20.43 10.94
CA GLU A 531 22.02 -20.30 10.21
C GLU A 531 21.82 -19.54 8.91
N VAL A 532 22.67 -18.53 8.66
CA VAL A 532 22.62 -17.77 7.39
C VAL A 532 23.14 -18.66 6.25
N PRO A 533 22.40 -18.81 5.13
CA PRO A 533 22.73 -19.78 4.08
C PRO A 533 23.83 -19.30 3.14
N TYR A 534 24.93 -18.78 3.68
CA TYR A 534 26.07 -18.30 2.92
C TYR A 534 26.64 -19.36 1.96
N GLY A 535 26.72 -19.03 0.68
CA GLY A 535 27.28 -19.90 -0.34
C GLY A 535 26.45 -21.17 -0.64
N LYS A 536 25.30 -21.36 0.04
CA LYS A 536 24.39 -22.50 -0.15
C LYS A 536 23.13 -22.15 -0.95
N GLN A 537 23.05 -20.94 -1.48
CA GLN A 537 21.88 -20.43 -2.20
C GLN A 537 22.06 -20.48 -3.71
N ASN A 538 20.96 -20.68 -4.42
CA ASN A 538 20.82 -20.26 -5.81
C ASN A 538 19.69 -19.23 -5.94
N LEU A 539 19.76 -18.36 -6.91
CA LEU A 539 18.84 -17.23 -7.04
C LEU A 539 17.39 -17.68 -7.33
N THR A 540 17.22 -18.77 -8.07
CA THR A 540 15.88 -19.29 -8.41
C THR A 540 15.12 -19.76 -7.17
N ASP A 541 15.79 -20.50 -6.29
CA ASP A 541 15.17 -20.97 -5.05
C ASP A 541 14.99 -19.83 -4.05
N ALA A 542 15.92 -18.89 -4.02
CA ALA A 542 15.87 -17.70 -3.17
C ALA A 542 14.66 -16.82 -3.48
N LEU A 543 14.30 -16.69 -4.75
CA LEU A 543 13.19 -15.87 -5.24
C LEU A 543 11.95 -16.69 -5.61
N ARG A 544 11.80 -17.87 -5.02
CA ARG A 544 10.65 -18.74 -5.29
C ARG A 544 9.35 -18.07 -4.85
N VAL A 545 8.39 -17.99 -5.77
CA VAL A 545 7.08 -17.36 -5.57
C VAL A 545 5.95 -18.37 -5.76
N GLU A 546 4.79 -18.03 -5.21
CA GLU A 546 3.54 -18.71 -5.54
C GLU A 546 3.07 -18.27 -6.93
N LYS A 547 2.53 -19.20 -7.71
CA LYS A 547 1.98 -18.90 -9.03
C LYS A 547 0.51 -18.50 -8.91
N GLY A 548 0.11 -17.51 -9.70
CA GLY A 548 -1.26 -17.06 -9.71
C GLY A 548 -1.40 -15.61 -10.15
N PHE A 549 -2.57 -15.05 -9.94
CA PHE A 549 -2.87 -13.68 -10.35
C PHE A 549 -3.85 -13.00 -9.39
N LYS A 550 -3.88 -11.65 -9.43
CA LYS A 550 -4.88 -10.83 -8.77
C LYS A 550 -5.41 -9.77 -9.75
N PRO A 551 -6.73 -9.48 -9.74
CA PRO A 551 -7.22 -8.30 -10.43
C PRO A 551 -6.56 -7.06 -9.84
N MET A 552 -6.17 -6.13 -10.71
CA MET A 552 -5.59 -4.85 -10.29
C MET A 552 -6.67 -3.82 -10.06
N ARG A 553 -6.39 -2.89 -9.15
CA ARG A 553 -7.23 -1.76 -8.84
C ARG A 553 -6.40 -0.51 -8.56
N GLY A 554 -6.91 0.67 -8.97
CA GLY A 554 -6.16 1.92 -8.91
C GLY A 554 -5.20 2.10 -10.08
N ASN A 555 -4.62 3.29 -10.21
CA ASN A 555 -3.66 3.59 -11.26
C ASN A 555 -2.45 2.65 -11.17
N PRO A 556 -1.94 2.16 -12.31
CA PRO A 556 -0.87 1.16 -12.29
C PRO A 556 0.47 1.78 -11.90
N THR A 557 1.33 0.96 -11.32
CA THR A 557 2.77 1.21 -11.18
C THR A 557 3.55 0.23 -12.05
N GLU A 558 4.84 0.50 -12.27
CA GLU A 558 5.72 -0.43 -12.98
C GLU A 558 5.97 -1.72 -12.19
N GLY A 559 6.71 -2.62 -12.78
CA GLY A 559 6.96 -3.97 -12.25
C GLY A 559 5.84 -4.92 -12.62
N ARG A 560 5.88 -6.12 -12.13
CA ARG A 560 4.94 -7.23 -12.33
C ARG A 560 4.64 -7.61 -13.78
N TYR A 561 4.28 -8.86 -13.99
CA TYR A 561 3.69 -9.29 -15.27
C TYR A 561 2.21 -8.92 -15.28
N LEU A 562 1.73 -8.43 -16.43
CA LEU A 562 0.36 -7.98 -16.61
C LEU A 562 -0.31 -8.66 -17.80
N THR A 563 -1.59 -8.98 -17.64
CA THR A 563 -2.50 -9.22 -18.79
C THR A 563 -3.41 -8.02 -18.97
N PHE A 564 -3.68 -7.67 -20.24
CA PHE A 564 -4.61 -6.62 -20.64
C PHE A 564 -5.80 -7.28 -21.31
N GLU A 565 -6.95 -7.35 -20.64
CA GLU A 565 -8.13 -8.07 -21.08
C GLU A 565 -9.29 -7.14 -21.42
N SER A 566 -9.96 -7.39 -22.57
CA SER A 566 -11.19 -6.71 -22.94
C SER A 566 -12.18 -7.74 -23.54
N GLY A 567 -13.34 -7.89 -22.91
CA GLY A 567 -14.32 -8.91 -23.26
C GLY A 567 -13.74 -10.33 -23.18
N LYS A 568 -13.73 -11.04 -24.31
CA LYS A 568 -13.17 -12.40 -24.45
C LYS A 568 -11.71 -12.44 -24.93
N TYR A 569 -11.10 -11.28 -25.14
CA TYR A 569 -9.76 -11.15 -25.70
C TYR A 569 -8.77 -10.66 -24.66
N ALA A 570 -7.50 -11.05 -24.84
CA ALA A 570 -6.34 -10.47 -24.18
C ALA A 570 -5.36 -9.94 -25.22
N LEU A 571 -4.66 -8.85 -24.88
CA LEU A 571 -3.51 -8.38 -25.63
C LEU A 571 -2.47 -9.51 -25.70
N SER A 572 -1.97 -9.81 -26.89
CA SER A 572 -1.05 -10.93 -27.12
C SER A 572 0.05 -10.52 -28.09
N HIS A 573 1.16 -11.25 -28.07
CA HIS A 573 2.28 -11.00 -28.96
C HIS A 573 2.78 -12.30 -29.62
N LYS A 574 3.17 -12.22 -30.88
CA LYS A 574 3.80 -13.32 -31.60
C LYS A 574 4.81 -12.77 -32.60
N GLY A 575 6.08 -13.21 -32.46
CA GLY A 575 7.16 -12.69 -33.29
C GLY A 575 7.41 -11.20 -33.05
N ASN A 576 7.15 -10.37 -34.07
CA ASN A 576 7.27 -8.91 -34.01
C ASN A 576 5.91 -8.19 -34.12
N LYS A 577 4.80 -8.87 -33.83
CA LYS A 577 3.45 -8.32 -33.95
C LYS A 577 2.71 -8.42 -32.63
N VAL A 578 1.87 -7.41 -32.37
CA VAL A 578 0.86 -7.43 -31.33
C VAL A 578 -0.47 -7.87 -31.94
N SER A 579 -1.24 -8.66 -31.21
CA SER A 579 -2.52 -9.21 -31.64
C SER A 579 -3.50 -9.29 -30.45
N ALA A 580 -4.76 -9.60 -30.72
CA ALA A 580 -5.74 -9.93 -29.69
C ALA A 580 -5.98 -11.45 -29.72
N GLY A 581 -5.49 -12.14 -28.71
CA GLY A 581 -5.70 -13.57 -28.49
C GLY A 581 -6.95 -13.84 -27.64
N LYS A 582 -7.44 -15.07 -27.62
CA LYS A 582 -8.43 -15.51 -26.63
C LYS A 582 -7.78 -15.48 -25.25
N LYS A 583 -8.42 -14.84 -24.28
CA LYS A 583 -7.86 -14.75 -22.92
C LYS A 583 -7.76 -16.12 -22.25
N SER A 584 -6.64 -16.37 -21.56
CA SER A 584 -6.43 -17.56 -20.73
C SER A 584 -7.13 -17.40 -19.39
N SER A 585 -7.76 -18.47 -18.89
CA SER A 585 -8.34 -18.48 -17.54
C SER A 585 -7.28 -18.49 -16.44
N LYS A 586 -6.11 -19.05 -16.72
CA LYS A 586 -4.97 -19.10 -15.78
C LYS A 586 -4.07 -17.87 -15.86
N ARG A 587 -4.15 -17.09 -16.95
CA ARG A 587 -3.34 -15.87 -17.22
C ARG A 587 -1.83 -16.09 -17.21
N ASP A 588 -1.37 -17.31 -17.37
CA ASP A 588 0.02 -17.72 -17.37
C ASP A 588 0.62 -17.92 -18.79
N GLU A 589 -0.16 -17.62 -19.84
CA GLU A 589 0.31 -17.70 -21.21
C GLU A 589 1.34 -16.61 -21.49
N HIS A 590 2.58 -17.00 -21.74
CA HIS A 590 3.71 -16.10 -21.91
C HIS A 590 3.50 -15.05 -23.01
N ASP A 591 2.77 -15.39 -24.07
CA ASP A 591 2.45 -14.49 -25.18
C ASP A 591 1.36 -13.46 -24.82
N GLN A 592 0.74 -13.54 -23.64
CA GLN A 592 -0.24 -12.57 -23.12
C GLN A 592 0.32 -11.75 -21.94
N LEU A 593 1.57 -11.95 -21.58
CA LEU A 593 2.22 -11.22 -20.50
C LEU A 593 2.96 -9.99 -21.05
N PHE A 594 2.76 -8.88 -20.35
CA PHE A 594 3.45 -7.61 -20.61
C PHE A 594 4.01 -7.01 -19.32
N VAL A 595 4.94 -6.09 -19.45
CA VAL A 595 5.57 -5.35 -18.35
C VAL A 595 5.47 -3.87 -18.65
N LEU A 596 5.08 -3.07 -17.65
CA LEU A 596 5.12 -1.62 -17.73
C LEU A 596 6.49 -1.10 -17.33
N HIS A 597 7.01 -0.19 -18.13
CA HIS A 597 8.22 0.57 -17.82
C HIS A 597 7.83 2.04 -17.69
N TRP A 598 7.86 2.53 -16.46
CA TRP A 598 7.53 3.91 -16.14
C TRP A 598 8.56 4.87 -16.69
N LEU A 599 8.11 6.03 -17.19
CA LEU A 599 9.00 7.02 -17.78
C LEU A 599 9.65 7.95 -16.76
N GLY A 600 9.23 7.88 -15.51
CA GLY A 600 9.77 8.69 -14.43
C GLY A 600 9.10 10.07 -14.29
N GLY A 601 9.53 10.79 -13.27
CA GLY A 601 9.08 12.15 -12.99
C GLY A 601 8.41 12.27 -11.63
N ASN A 602 7.20 11.79 -11.49
CA ASN A 602 6.49 11.80 -10.21
C ASN A 602 5.43 10.67 -10.16
N PRO A 603 4.97 10.27 -8.98
CA PRO A 603 4.02 9.15 -8.82
C PRO A 603 2.68 9.31 -9.54
N ARG A 604 2.32 10.53 -9.97
CA ARG A 604 1.11 10.82 -10.76
C ARG A 604 1.39 10.86 -12.27
N ASP A 605 2.62 10.61 -12.71
CA ASP A 605 2.92 10.45 -14.13
C ASP A 605 2.55 9.03 -14.55
N LEU A 606 1.42 8.90 -15.22
CA LEU A 606 0.84 7.63 -15.64
C LEU A 606 1.28 7.20 -17.05
N ARG A 607 2.43 7.71 -17.52
CA ARG A 607 2.99 7.41 -18.83
C ARG A 607 3.98 6.24 -18.75
N PHE A 608 3.71 5.25 -19.58
CA PHE A 608 4.47 4.00 -19.61
C PHE A 608 4.85 3.60 -21.04
N ARG A 609 5.93 2.86 -21.16
CA ARG A 609 6.19 1.98 -22.29
C ARG A 609 5.71 0.58 -21.92
N ILE A 610 5.00 -0.08 -22.82
CA ILE A 610 4.54 -1.47 -22.64
C ILE A 610 5.49 -2.38 -23.38
N ALA A 611 6.09 -3.35 -22.68
CA ALA A 611 7.03 -4.30 -23.27
C ALA A 611 6.60 -5.76 -23.01
N THR A 612 7.05 -6.67 -23.84
CA THR A 612 7.00 -8.11 -23.55
C THR A 612 7.98 -8.45 -22.42
N PRO A 613 7.81 -9.58 -21.72
CA PRO A 613 8.77 -10.04 -20.72
C PRO A 613 10.21 -10.09 -21.28
N GLY A 614 11.16 -9.60 -20.48
CA GLY A 614 12.58 -9.69 -20.79
C GLY A 614 13.17 -11.07 -20.52
N LYS A 615 14.29 -11.39 -21.14
CA LYS A 615 15.03 -12.64 -20.86
C LYS A 615 15.80 -12.60 -19.54
N GLN A 616 16.03 -11.42 -19.00
CA GLN A 616 16.77 -11.18 -17.77
C GLN A 616 15.94 -10.25 -16.87
N MET A 617 15.98 -10.47 -15.56
CA MET A 617 15.39 -9.58 -14.57
C MET A 617 15.89 -8.14 -14.74
N GLY A 618 15.02 -7.17 -14.55
CA GLY A 618 15.33 -5.76 -14.70
C GLY A 618 15.53 -5.28 -16.13
N LYS A 619 15.32 -6.13 -17.14
CA LYS A 619 15.44 -5.75 -18.56
C LYS A 619 14.14 -6.00 -19.32
N ALA A 620 13.73 -5.00 -20.10
CA ALA A 620 12.59 -5.14 -21.00
C ALA A 620 12.88 -6.16 -22.12
N GLY A 621 11.82 -6.79 -22.59
CA GLY A 621 11.84 -7.54 -23.85
C GLY A 621 11.68 -6.60 -25.05
N LYS A 622 10.63 -6.78 -25.85
CA LYS A 622 10.32 -5.90 -26.99
C LYS A 622 9.21 -4.94 -26.63
N TYR A 623 9.39 -3.67 -26.95
CA TYR A 623 8.41 -2.61 -26.71
C TYR A 623 7.36 -2.57 -27.81
N ILE A 624 6.11 -2.26 -27.44
CA ILE A 624 5.05 -1.94 -28.40
C ILE A 624 5.38 -0.61 -29.07
N THR A 625 5.31 -0.58 -30.41
CA THR A 625 5.56 0.61 -31.23
C THR A 625 4.28 1.31 -31.63
N GLN A 626 4.37 2.56 -32.15
CA GLN A 626 3.23 3.33 -32.68
C GLN A 626 2.41 2.58 -33.76
N LYS A 627 3.05 1.72 -34.53
CA LYS A 627 2.39 0.91 -35.56
C LYS A 627 1.86 -0.43 -35.02
N LEU A 628 1.80 -0.59 -33.67
CA LEU A 628 1.38 -1.83 -33.01
C LEU A 628 2.24 -3.05 -33.41
N GLY A 629 3.50 -2.82 -33.74
CA GLY A 629 4.54 -3.84 -33.87
C GLY A 629 5.36 -3.94 -32.58
N LEU A 630 6.43 -4.73 -32.62
CA LEU A 630 7.37 -4.90 -31.50
C LEU A 630 8.81 -4.57 -31.93
N SER A 631 9.49 -3.76 -31.13
CA SER A 631 10.90 -3.39 -31.33
C SER A 631 11.71 -3.60 -30.04
N SER A 632 12.93 -4.11 -30.17
CA SER A 632 13.90 -4.17 -29.05
C SER A 632 14.55 -2.82 -28.74
N ASN A 633 14.39 -1.82 -29.62
CA ASN A 633 14.91 -0.48 -29.40
C ASN A 633 13.88 0.37 -28.66
N ALA A 634 14.22 0.83 -27.45
CA ALA A 634 13.34 1.67 -26.62
C ALA A 634 12.98 3.04 -27.25
N LYS A 635 13.76 3.50 -28.26
CA LYS A 635 13.46 4.75 -28.98
C LYS A 635 12.26 4.60 -29.92
N ASP A 636 11.95 3.38 -30.37
CA ASP A 636 10.80 3.07 -31.22
C ASP A 636 9.50 2.82 -30.42
N ALA A 637 9.61 2.78 -29.10
CA ALA A 637 8.47 2.48 -28.22
C ALA A 637 7.40 3.57 -28.27
N ALA A 638 6.15 3.17 -28.40
CA ALA A 638 5.02 4.03 -28.12
C ALA A 638 4.94 4.31 -26.62
N VAL A 639 4.46 5.51 -26.28
CA VAL A 639 4.19 5.91 -24.90
C VAL A 639 2.69 5.91 -24.70
N PHE A 640 2.24 5.19 -23.67
CA PHE A 640 0.83 5.09 -23.30
C PHE A 640 0.59 5.75 -21.95
N GLU A 641 -0.46 6.55 -21.87
CA GLU A 641 -1.05 6.96 -20.61
C GLU A 641 -2.06 5.90 -20.18
N ILE A 642 -1.91 5.36 -18.97
CA ILE A 642 -2.76 4.28 -18.45
C ILE A 642 -3.42 4.76 -17.17
N THR A 643 -4.73 4.99 -17.22
CA THR A 643 -5.54 5.50 -16.10
C THR A 643 -6.57 4.47 -15.65
N PHE A 644 -6.84 4.45 -14.34
CA PHE A 644 -7.91 3.66 -13.76
C PHE A 644 -9.16 4.52 -13.58
N GLU A 645 -10.23 4.19 -14.28
CA GLU A 645 -11.49 4.93 -14.27
C GLU A 645 -12.69 3.99 -14.31
N ASN A 646 -13.69 4.27 -13.49
CA ASN A 646 -14.96 3.51 -13.49
C ASN A 646 -14.78 1.98 -13.37
N GLY A 647 -13.78 1.54 -12.61
CA GLY A 647 -13.49 0.12 -12.37
C GLY A 647 -12.79 -0.60 -13.52
N GLY A 648 -12.26 0.12 -14.49
CA GLY A 648 -11.47 -0.39 -15.62
C GLY A 648 -10.29 0.50 -15.96
N TYR A 649 -9.51 0.11 -16.96
CA TYR A 649 -8.33 0.85 -17.40
C TYR A 649 -8.51 1.40 -18.80
N SER A 650 -8.21 2.68 -18.94
CA SER A 650 -8.01 3.34 -20.25
C SER A 650 -6.52 3.28 -20.60
N VAL A 651 -6.20 2.96 -21.84
CA VAL A 651 -4.83 2.89 -22.38
C VAL A 651 -4.77 3.78 -23.62
N VAL A 652 -4.20 4.96 -23.47
CA VAL A 652 -4.19 6.02 -24.50
C VAL A 652 -2.78 6.22 -25.04
N ASP A 653 -2.61 6.12 -26.34
CA ASP A 653 -1.36 6.51 -26.98
C ASP A 653 -1.16 8.01 -26.92
N THR A 654 -0.08 8.47 -26.31
CA THR A 654 0.14 9.91 -26.04
C THR A 654 0.41 10.75 -27.28
N GLN A 655 0.82 10.12 -28.40
CA GLN A 655 1.10 10.83 -29.64
C GLN A 655 -0.17 11.03 -30.50
N SER A 656 -0.97 9.98 -30.67
CA SER A 656 -2.18 10.03 -31.48
C SER A 656 -3.45 10.38 -30.71
N HIS A 657 -3.40 10.38 -29.37
CA HIS A 657 -4.53 10.52 -28.45
C HIS A 657 -5.65 9.50 -28.69
N LYS A 658 -5.28 8.32 -29.21
CA LYS A 658 -6.22 7.23 -29.48
C LYS A 658 -6.10 6.13 -28.43
N HIS A 659 -7.24 5.50 -28.14
CA HIS A 659 -7.31 4.39 -27.20
C HIS A 659 -6.87 3.08 -27.87
N LEU A 660 -6.04 2.30 -27.16
CA LEU A 660 -5.78 0.92 -27.49
C LEU A 660 -7.10 0.12 -27.38
N ALA A 661 -7.41 -0.71 -28.37
CA ALA A 661 -8.62 -1.51 -28.41
C ALA A 661 -8.36 -2.92 -28.90
N LEU A 662 -9.11 -3.89 -28.36
CA LEU A 662 -9.11 -5.29 -28.78
C LEU A 662 -10.49 -5.64 -29.35
N ASP A 663 -10.57 -5.75 -30.67
CA ASP A 663 -11.83 -6.07 -31.36
C ASP A 663 -11.66 -7.22 -32.34
N ASN A 664 -12.52 -8.22 -32.24
CA ASN A 664 -12.59 -9.34 -33.20
C ASN A 664 -11.23 -9.98 -33.52
N GLY A 665 -10.37 -10.14 -32.51
CA GLY A 665 -9.03 -10.71 -32.67
C GLY A 665 -7.98 -9.74 -33.22
N LYS A 666 -8.30 -8.45 -33.37
CA LYS A 666 -7.39 -7.40 -33.85
C LYS A 666 -7.08 -6.36 -32.74
N VAL A 667 -5.87 -5.83 -32.77
CA VAL A 667 -5.46 -4.69 -31.97
C VAL A 667 -5.47 -3.45 -32.85
N SER A 668 -6.00 -2.36 -32.34
CA SER A 668 -6.07 -1.08 -33.07
C SER A 668 -5.99 0.11 -32.11
N LEU A 669 -5.67 1.29 -32.65
CA LEU A 669 -5.82 2.57 -31.98
C LEU A 669 -7.09 3.25 -32.52
N LYS A 670 -8.06 3.53 -31.63
CA LYS A 670 -9.38 4.08 -31.98
C LYS A 670 -9.62 5.41 -31.26
N GLY A 671 -10.51 6.24 -31.84
CA GLY A 671 -10.98 7.46 -31.20
C GLY A 671 -11.96 7.23 -30.06
N ASP A 672 -12.64 6.06 -30.03
CA ASP A 672 -13.62 5.74 -29.01
C ASP A 672 -12.98 5.10 -27.79
N CYS A 673 -13.54 5.36 -26.60
CA CYS A 673 -13.10 4.77 -25.35
C CYS A 673 -13.15 3.24 -25.39
N SER A 674 -12.06 2.59 -24.96
CA SER A 674 -12.03 1.15 -24.69
C SER A 674 -11.55 0.93 -23.25
N SER A 675 -12.15 -0.05 -22.59
CA SER A 675 -11.84 -0.37 -21.20
C SER A 675 -11.22 -1.76 -21.09
N PHE A 676 -10.15 -1.83 -20.30
CA PHE A 676 -9.45 -3.07 -19.99
C PHE A 676 -9.65 -3.48 -18.55
N SER A 677 -9.63 -4.77 -18.29
CA SER A 677 -9.31 -5.33 -16.99
C SER A 677 -7.83 -5.70 -16.99
N LEU A 678 -7.07 -5.23 -16.00
CA LEU A 678 -5.67 -5.60 -15.79
C LEU A 678 -5.56 -6.61 -14.66
N TYR A 679 -4.68 -7.59 -14.83
CA TYR A 679 -4.35 -8.57 -13.80
C TYR A 679 -2.85 -8.57 -13.57
N SER A 680 -2.45 -8.51 -12.32
CA SER A 680 -1.07 -8.74 -11.87
C SER A 680 -0.84 -10.24 -11.78
N VAL A 681 0.18 -10.75 -12.45
CA VAL A 681 0.44 -12.18 -12.62
C VAL A 681 1.80 -12.55 -12.06
N THR A 682 1.87 -13.68 -11.37
CA THR A 682 3.11 -14.33 -10.92
C THR A 682 3.21 -15.72 -11.55
N ILE A 683 4.32 -16.03 -12.24
CA ILE A 683 4.52 -17.22 -13.07
C ILE A 683 5.58 -18.17 -12.53
#